data_7a3e04a088eb3f7ff29462b4945772c9
#
_entry.id   7a3e04a088eb3f7ff29462b4945772c9
#
_cell.length_a   1.000
_cell.length_b   1.000
_cell.length_c   1.000
_cell.angle_alpha   90.00
_cell.angle_beta   90.00
_cell.angle_gamma   90.00
#
_symmetry.space_group_name_H-M   'P 1'
#
loop_
_entity.id
_entity.type
_entity.pdbx_description
1 polymer ?
#
loop_
_entity_poly.entity_id
_entity_poly.type
_entity_poly.pdbx_seq_one_letter_code
_entity_poly.pdbx_strand_id
1 'polypeptide(L)'
;MMKIKPLFILAFLTLSLSMAAQKLFSLEDLNFGGTNYRNLQPENKWYTWWGDELIRTDVEECYLVNKKTGKEELLFTLDQVNKWADSDEEANRYVRHLMNATFPYPDQPLVALGNKKSFLLLDFKKHKIVWQDSISGQTANDWNKVSKATAYVEDHQLYVVDGEGKKHQLSTDGSREIVYGQSVHRNEFGITKGTFWSPDGQRLAFYRMDQSMVQDYPQVDIFPREATYEPDKYPMAGMTSHKVTVGVYDLRTEKTIYLQAGDPTDRYFTNIAWSPDGNAIYMFELNRDQNDCRLVSYNAKTGEKIAELYRETSDKYVEPLHPILFLPWDSNKFIMQSQKDGYNHLYLFDTNGKELKQLTSGSWVVQKVLGFNSKQKSILITSNEATPIQHNTYAVNIATRQRTLLDNGQGSHQAQLSGSGQYLIDRYTEPDVPRNINVVNVATTKALRLLTAKDPWEGYQQPIFENGTIKAADGTTDLYYRLVKPHDFDASKKYPTIIYVYGGPHAHNVEAAWHWYSRTWETYMAQKGYIVFILDNRGSENRGLTFEQATFRQLGQIEMQDQMKGVEFLKSLSYVDANRLGVHGWSFGGFMTISLMVNYPDVFKVGVAGGPVIDWKWYEVMYGERYMETEQTNPEGFEKTSLISKAGDLKGKLLICQGAIDKTVVWEHSLSFVEACIKAGVQLDYFPYPTHEHNVRGQDRIHLMQKVTDYFNANL
;
A
#
# COMPACT_ATOMS: atom_id res chain seq x y z
N MET A 1 49.22 54.37 60.94
CA MET A 1 49.12 54.08 59.47
C MET A 1 48.84 52.57 59.30
N MET A 2 47.62 52.23 59.21
CA MET A 2 47.18 50.86 58.99
C MET A 2 46.81 50.68 57.49
N LYS A 3 47.48 49.73 56.83
CA LYS A 3 47.23 49.38 55.44
C LYS A 3 46.09 48.35 55.37
N ILE A 4 44.96 48.72 54.77
CA ILE A 4 43.84 47.83 54.46
C ILE A 4 44.16 47.13 53.15
N LYS A 5 44.19 45.79 53.18
CA LYS A 5 44.22 44.94 51.94
C LYS A 5 42.83 44.71 51.43
N PRO A 6 42.57 44.79 50.10
CA PRO A 6 41.27 44.42 49.54
C PRO A 6 41.13 42.90 49.42
N LEU A 7 40.00 42.40 49.92
CA LEU A 7 39.56 41.01 49.79
C LEU A 7 38.89 40.83 48.42
N PHE A 8 39.48 40.03 47.52
CA PHE A 8 38.84 39.60 46.28
C PHE A 8 37.82 38.50 46.58
N ILE A 9 36.57 38.81 46.50
CA ILE A 9 35.46 37.81 46.49
C ILE A 9 35.36 37.26 45.10
N LEU A 10 35.76 35.99 44.88
CA LEU A 10 35.57 35.24 43.67
C LEU A 10 34.15 34.68 43.66
N ALA A 11 33.23 35.30 42.89
CA ALA A 11 31.90 34.80 42.69
C ALA A 11 31.95 33.63 41.70
N PHE A 12 31.79 32.41 42.15
CA PHE A 12 31.53 31.24 41.32
C PHE A 12 30.10 31.36 40.79
N LEU A 13 29.94 31.78 39.53
CA LEU A 13 28.69 31.56 38.77
C LEU A 13 28.64 30.07 38.42
N THR A 14 27.90 29.29 39.19
CA THR A 14 27.45 27.98 38.78
C THR A 14 26.36 28.18 37.73
N LEU A 15 26.71 28.06 36.43
CA LEU A 15 25.75 27.80 35.41
C LEU A 15 25.17 26.41 35.66
N SER A 16 24.04 26.35 36.33
CA SER A 16 23.17 25.19 36.31
C SER A 16 22.54 25.13 34.90
N LEU A 17 23.17 24.41 33.97
CA LEU A 17 22.49 23.88 32.82
C LEU A 17 21.41 22.95 33.36
N SER A 18 20.17 23.45 33.46
CA SER A 18 19.00 22.59 33.60
C SER A 18 18.93 21.76 32.33
N MET A 19 19.50 20.55 32.35
CA MET A 19 19.13 19.53 31.39
C MET A 19 17.61 19.30 31.56
N ALA A 20 16.80 19.88 30.71
CA ALA A 20 15.39 19.54 30.66
C ALA A 20 15.35 18.04 30.44
N ALA A 21 14.72 17.30 31.36
CA ALA A 21 14.55 15.87 31.20
C ALA A 21 13.83 15.60 29.87
N GLN A 22 14.46 14.82 29.01
CA GLN A 22 13.84 14.44 27.74
C GLN A 22 12.52 13.70 27.99
N LYS A 23 11.51 13.96 27.17
CA LYS A 23 10.19 13.35 27.27
C LYS A 23 10.22 11.87 26.87
N LEU A 24 9.37 11.08 27.48
CA LEU A 24 9.08 9.72 27.05
C LEU A 24 7.89 9.74 26.08
N PHE A 25 7.91 8.82 25.10
CA PHE A 25 6.78 8.59 24.21
C PHE A 25 5.68 7.79 24.92
N SER A 26 4.42 8.14 24.64
CA SER A 26 3.26 7.32 24.95
C SER A 26 2.77 6.55 23.73
N LEU A 27 1.90 5.57 23.92
CA LEU A 27 1.23 4.90 22.80
C LEU A 27 0.30 5.86 22.04
N GLU A 28 -0.28 6.88 22.73
CA GLU A 28 -1.07 7.95 22.13
C GLU A 28 -0.26 8.87 21.21
N ASP A 29 1.05 8.98 21.45
CA ASP A 29 1.98 9.74 20.61
C ASP A 29 2.36 8.96 19.35
N LEU A 30 2.50 7.65 19.46
CA LEU A 30 3.18 6.82 18.45
C LEU A 30 2.23 6.00 17.57
N ASN A 31 0.93 5.88 17.90
CA ASN A 31 0.04 5.04 17.12
C ASN A 31 -1.01 5.86 16.37
N PHE A 32 -1.24 5.48 15.11
CA PHE A 32 -2.33 6.03 14.32
C PHE A 32 -3.68 5.78 15.01
N GLY A 33 -4.41 6.86 15.29
CA GLY A 33 -5.61 6.84 16.10
C GLY A 33 -5.40 7.41 17.51
N GLY A 34 -4.16 7.57 17.97
CA GLY A 34 -3.82 8.24 19.22
C GLY A 34 -4.05 9.76 19.17
N THR A 35 -4.38 10.35 20.30
CA THR A 35 -4.75 11.77 20.39
C THR A 35 -3.63 12.72 20.02
N ASN A 36 -2.37 12.34 20.27
CA ASN A 36 -1.20 13.15 20.00
C ASN A 36 -0.43 12.75 18.72
N TYR A 37 -0.85 11.69 18.06
CA TYR A 37 -0.11 11.10 16.91
C TYR A 37 0.27 12.12 15.84
N ARG A 38 -0.66 13.04 15.50
CA ARG A 38 -0.42 14.06 14.48
C ARG A 38 0.68 15.05 14.85
N ASN A 39 0.87 15.32 16.14
CA ASN A 39 1.85 16.27 16.62
C ASN A 39 3.29 15.76 16.52
N LEU A 40 3.46 14.44 16.42
CA LEU A 40 4.75 13.75 16.25
C LEU A 40 5.00 13.24 14.83
N GLN A 41 4.21 13.73 13.86
CA GLN A 41 4.49 13.51 12.45
C GLN A 41 5.32 14.67 11.88
N PRO A 42 6.27 14.39 10.97
CA PRO A 42 7.02 15.44 10.30
C PRO A 42 6.08 16.44 9.61
N GLU A 43 6.41 17.73 9.70
CA GLU A 43 5.69 18.78 8.97
C GLU A 43 5.47 18.39 7.53
N ASN A 44 4.29 18.66 7.00
CA ASN A 44 3.95 18.41 5.61
C ASN A 44 3.28 19.65 5.00
N LYS A 45 3.57 19.88 3.73
CA LYS A 45 2.87 20.84 2.89
C LYS A 45 2.24 20.08 1.73
N TRP A 46 0.98 20.41 1.44
CA TRP A 46 0.21 19.73 0.40
C TRP A 46 0.36 20.48 -0.91
N TYR A 47 1.10 19.89 -1.85
CA TYR A 47 1.30 20.41 -3.19
C TYR A 47 0.56 19.55 -4.21
N THR A 48 0.04 20.20 -5.25
CA THR A 48 -0.61 19.57 -6.40
C THR A 48 -0.34 20.39 -7.66
N TRP A 49 -0.90 19.95 -8.78
CA TRP A 49 -0.68 20.60 -10.06
C TRP A 49 -1.98 21.13 -10.67
N TRP A 50 -1.90 22.33 -11.23
CA TRP A 50 -2.85 22.88 -12.19
C TRP A 50 -2.12 23.01 -13.53
N GLY A 51 -2.27 22.00 -14.42
CA GLY A 51 -1.37 21.84 -15.56
C GLY A 51 0.08 21.72 -15.12
N ASP A 52 0.91 22.68 -15.51
CA ASP A 52 2.29 22.81 -15.03
C ASP A 52 2.45 23.86 -13.92
N GLU A 53 1.38 24.51 -13.48
CA GLU A 53 1.44 25.44 -12.37
C GLU A 53 1.42 24.69 -11.02
N LEU A 54 2.36 25.06 -10.15
CA LEU A 54 2.49 24.47 -8.82
C LEU A 54 1.50 25.13 -7.87
N ILE A 55 0.65 24.32 -7.26
CA ILE A 55 -0.35 24.76 -6.30
C ILE A 55 -0.01 24.20 -4.92
N ARG A 56 -0.13 25.02 -3.87
CA ARG A 56 -0.14 24.56 -2.48
C ARG A 56 -1.55 24.72 -1.93
N THR A 57 -2.03 23.67 -1.32
CA THR A 57 -3.32 23.67 -0.60
C THR A 57 -3.09 23.36 0.88
N ASP A 58 -3.89 23.95 1.75
CA ASP A 58 -3.97 23.58 3.16
C ASP A 58 -5.44 23.52 3.63
N VAL A 59 -5.70 23.69 4.91
CA VAL A 59 -7.06 23.66 5.44
C VAL A 59 -7.86 24.88 4.96
N GLU A 60 -7.26 26.08 5.04
CA GLU A 60 -7.95 27.35 4.85
C GLU A 60 -7.67 28.03 3.51
N GLU A 61 -6.52 27.75 2.88
CA GLU A 61 -6.00 28.57 1.82
C GLU A 61 -5.43 27.76 0.67
N CYS A 62 -5.52 28.31 -0.54
CA CYS A 62 -4.95 27.76 -1.77
C CYS A 62 -4.05 28.80 -2.45
N TYR A 63 -2.83 28.41 -2.79
CA TYR A 63 -1.80 29.31 -3.33
C TYR A 63 -1.24 28.81 -4.66
N LEU A 64 -0.96 29.75 -5.55
CA LEU A 64 -0.06 29.56 -6.68
C LEU A 64 1.39 29.73 -6.20
N VAL A 65 2.25 28.77 -6.51
CA VAL A 65 3.65 28.76 -6.06
C VAL A 65 4.59 28.96 -7.25
N ASN A 66 5.45 29.94 -7.17
CA ASN A 66 6.46 30.17 -8.19
C ASN A 66 7.54 29.06 -8.13
N LYS A 67 7.65 28.25 -9.16
CA LYS A 67 8.57 27.09 -9.26
C LYS A 67 10.06 27.45 -9.23
N LYS A 68 10.43 28.73 -9.38
CA LYS A 68 11.84 29.18 -9.37
C LYS A 68 12.24 29.83 -8.04
N THR A 69 11.29 30.44 -7.34
CA THR A 69 11.58 31.22 -6.14
C THR A 69 10.89 30.70 -4.88
N GLY A 70 9.88 29.82 -5.03
CA GLY A 70 9.03 29.35 -3.93
C GLY A 70 8.05 30.39 -3.40
N LYS A 71 7.98 31.61 -4.02
CA LYS A 71 7.04 32.65 -3.60
C LYS A 71 5.61 32.19 -3.83
N GLU A 72 4.77 32.37 -2.82
CA GLU A 72 3.35 32.02 -2.83
C GLU A 72 2.47 33.24 -3.12
N GLU A 73 1.44 33.05 -3.92
CA GLU A 73 0.40 34.03 -4.24
C GLU A 73 -0.95 33.40 -3.94
N LEU A 74 -1.75 34.02 -3.08
CA LEU A 74 -3.07 33.53 -2.67
C LEU A 74 -4.02 33.51 -3.88
N LEU A 75 -4.60 32.33 -4.18
CA LEU A 75 -5.62 32.18 -5.22
C LEU A 75 -7.04 32.35 -4.64
N PHE A 76 -7.33 31.65 -3.54
CA PHE A 76 -8.62 31.71 -2.86
C PHE A 76 -8.52 31.09 -1.46
N THR A 77 -9.53 31.41 -0.63
CA THR A 77 -9.68 30.86 0.71
C THR A 77 -10.86 29.89 0.80
N LEU A 78 -10.90 29.12 1.87
CA LEU A 78 -12.02 28.21 2.21
C LEU A 78 -13.36 28.93 2.30
N ASP A 79 -13.39 30.13 2.97
CA ASP A 79 -14.59 30.94 3.10
C ASP A 79 -15.08 31.46 1.74
N GLN A 80 -14.17 31.90 0.88
CA GLN A 80 -14.53 32.32 -0.48
C GLN A 80 -15.17 31.18 -1.28
N VAL A 81 -14.59 29.98 -1.22
CA VAL A 81 -15.11 28.80 -1.93
C VAL A 81 -16.49 28.43 -1.45
N ASN A 82 -16.72 28.40 -0.13
CA ASN A 82 -18.03 28.09 0.42
C ASN A 82 -19.07 29.16 0.06
N LYS A 83 -18.69 30.44 0.07
CA LYS A 83 -19.55 31.53 -0.38
C LYS A 83 -19.92 31.41 -1.86
N TRP A 84 -18.96 31.06 -2.73
CA TRP A 84 -19.23 30.85 -4.16
C TRP A 84 -20.06 29.59 -4.44
N ALA A 85 -20.10 28.66 -3.49
CA ALA A 85 -20.95 27.47 -3.52
C ALA A 85 -22.30 27.66 -2.77
N ASP A 86 -22.69 28.91 -2.44
CA ASP A 86 -23.89 29.24 -1.68
C ASP A 86 -24.05 28.46 -0.36
N SER A 87 -22.93 28.23 0.34
CA SER A 87 -22.87 27.44 1.58
C SER A 87 -21.93 28.04 2.63
N ASP A 88 -22.01 29.37 2.84
CA ASP A 88 -21.11 30.14 3.71
C ASP A 88 -21.45 30.04 5.21
N GLU A 89 -22.63 29.58 5.58
CA GLU A 89 -22.95 29.29 6.98
C GLU A 89 -22.15 28.09 7.49
N GLU A 90 -21.51 28.21 8.65
CA GLU A 90 -20.61 27.18 9.20
C GLU A 90 -21.26 25.80 9.32
N ALA A 91 -22.55 25.75 9.64
CA ALA A 91 -23.32 24.51 9.71
C ALA A 91 -23.54 23.83 8.34
N ASN A 92 -23.51 24.61 7.25
CA ASN A 92 -23.86 24.20 5.89
C ASN A 92 -22.69 24.27 4.92
N ARG A 93 -21.46 24.47 5.38
CA ARG A 93 -20.27 24.54 4.52
C ARG A 93 -20.18 23.35 3.57
N TYR A 94 -19.98 23.64 2.29
CA TYR A 94 -19.83 22.64 1.23
C TYR A 94 -18.59 21.77 1.46
N VAL A 95 -17.44 22.41 1.72
CA VAL A 95 -16.20 21.74 2.14
C VAL A 95 -15.68 22.33 3.44
N ARG A 96 -14.96 21.52 4.20
CA ARG A 96 -14.37 21.91 5.49
C ARG A 96 -12.88 22.17 5.43
N HIS A 97 -12.23 21.87 4.32
CA HIS A 97 -10.81 22.12 4.05
C HIS A 97 -10.53 22.06 2.56
N LEU A 98 -9.45 22.70 2.12
CA LEU A 98 -9.02 22.73 0.72
C LEU A 98 -7.94 21.69 0.38
N MET A 99 -7.50 20.87 1.34
CA MET A 99 -6.40 19.89 1.14
C MET A 99 -6.65 18.89 0.01
N ASN A 100 -7.92 18.58 -0.29
CA ASN A 100 -8.31 17.65 -1.35
C ASN A 100 -8.72 18.35 -2.65
N ALA A 101 -8.51 19.66 -2.76
CA ALA A 101 -8.81 20.40 -3.99
C ALA A 101 -7.92 19.90 -5.14
N THR A 102 -8.52 19.65 -6.30
CA THR A 102 -7.82 19.23 -7.52
C THR A 102 -8.13 20.14 -8.69
N PHE A 103 -7.26 20.15 -9.70
CA PHE A 103 -7.35 21.06 -10.86
C PHE A 103 -7.34 20.22 -12.15
N PRO A 104 -8.50 19.62 -12.54
CA PRO A 104 -8.56 18.63 -13.61
C PRO A 104 -8.30 19.21 -15.03
N TYR A 105 -8.42 20.54 -15.20
CA TYR A 105 -8.29 21.19 -16.50
C TYR A 105 -7.07 22.13 -16.50
N PRO A 106 -6.00 21.80 -17.23
CA PRO A 106 -4.75 22.58 -17.19
C PRO A 106 -4.87 24.01 -17.68
N ASP A 107 -5.80 24.26 -18.62
CA ASP A 107 -5.96 25.57 -19.28
C ASP A 107 -7.18 26.37 -18.79
N GLN A 108 -7.87 25.86 -17.75
CA GLN A 108 -9.07 26.49 -17.20
C GLN A 108 -8.91 26.72 -15.69
N PRO A 109 -9.37 27.86 -15.16
CA PRO A 109 -9.28 28.17 -13.75
C PRO A 109 -10.38 27.45 -12.93
N LEU A 110 -10.45 26.13 -13.09
CA LEU A 110 -11.46 25.29 -12.43
C LEU A 110 -10.82 24.47 -11.32
N VAL A 111 -11.37 24.62 -10.12
CA VAL A 111 -11.08 23.72 -9.00
C VAL A 111 -12.21 22.72 -8.84
N ALA A 112 -11.83 21.46 -8.66
CA ALA A 112 -12.74 20.38 -8.35
C ALA A 112 -12.74 20.14 -6.84
N LEU A 113 -13.92 20.12 -6.26
CA LEU A 113 -14.16 19.95 -4.82
C LEU A 113 -15.25 18.91 -4.60
N GLY A 114 -15.09 18.08 -3.60
CA GLY A 114 -16.06 17.05 -3.26
C GLY A 114 -16.30 16.95 -1.77
N ASN A 115 -17.51 16.59 -1.42
CA ASN A 115 -17.86 16.14 -0.08
C ASN A 115 -18.56 14.76 -0.16
N LYS A 116 -19.15 14.28 0.97
CA LYS A 116 -19.84 12.98 0.99
C LYS A 116 -21.11 12.92 0.14
N LYS A 117 -21.64 14.07 -0.31
CA LYS A 117 -22.95 14.17 -0.96
C LYS A 117 -22.89 14.62 -2.41
N SER A 118 -21.86 15.34 -2.81
CA SER A 118 -21.76 15.91 -4.14
C SER A 118 -20.32 16.25 -4.51
N PHE A 119 -20.09 16.40 -5.81
CA PHE A 119 -18.84 16.85 -6.42
C PHE A 119 -19.14 18.05 -7.31
N LEU A 120 -18.32 19.10 -7.26
CA LEU A 120 -18.52 20.31 -8.05
C LEU A 120 -17.24 20.78 -8.72
N LEU A 121 -17.41 21.49 -9.83
CA LEU A 121 -16.39 22.29 -10.50
C LEU A 121 -16.71 23.75 -10.29
N LEU A 122 -15.77 24.51 -9.75
CA LEU A 122 -15.91 25.92 -9.45
C LEU A 122 -14.86 26.72 -10.24
N ASP A 123 -15.30 27.74 -10.97
CA ASP A 123 -14.42 28.74 -11.62
C ASP A 123 -13.98 29.77 -10.58
N PHE A 124 -12.76 29.63 -10.09
CA PHE A 124 -12.23 30.50 -9.04
C PHE A 124 -11.82 31.90 -9.52
N LYS A 125 -11.88 32.18 -10.83
CA LYS A 125 -11.75 33.55 -11.37
C LYS A 125 -13.10 34.21 -11.59
N LYS A 126 -14.13 33.46 -11.96
CA LYS A 126 -15.48 33.97 -12.14
C LYS A 126 -16.36 33.83 -10.89
N HIS A 127 -15.83 33.19 -9.85
CA HIS A 127 -16.45 33.01 -8.53
C HIS A 127 -17.83 32.33 -8.61
N LYS A 128 -17.93 31.24 -9.39
CA LYS A 128 -19.20 30.52 -9.56
C LYS A 128 -19.02 29.04 -9.84
N ILE A 129 -20.01 28.25 -9.46
CA ILE A 129 -20.14 26.87 -9.88
C ILE A 129 -20.38 26.83 -11.39
N VAL A 130 -19.61 26.00 -12.10
CA VAL A 130 -19.77 25.77 -13.54
C VAL A 130 -20.35 24.39 -13.85
N TRP A 131 -20.24 23.46 -12.91
CA TRP A 131 -20.86 22.14 -12.99
C TRP A 131 -20.95 21.53 -11.58
N GLN A 132 -21.99 20.81 -11.33
CA GLN A 132 -22.18 20.07 -10.08
C GLN A 132 -22.94 18.79 -10.38
N ASP A 133 -22.53 17.73 -9.72
CA ASP A 133 -23.30 16.52 -9.67
C ASP A 133 -23.92 16.37 -8.27
N SER A 134 -24.99 15.59 -8.16
CA SER A 134 -25.67 15.33 -6.87
C SER A 134 -25.67 13.82 -6.62
N ILE A 135 -24.57 13.29 -6.11
CA ILE A 135 -24.37 11.89 -5.81
C ILE A 135 -24.44 11.72 -4.28
N SER A 136 -25.50 11.10 -3.78
CA SER A 136 -25.68 10.91 -2.34
C SER A 136 -25.92 9.43 -2.04
N GLY A 137 -25.10 8.87 -1.17
CA GLY A 137 -25.25 7.49 -0.68
C GLY A 137 -24.83 6.39 -1.65
N GLN A 138 -24.13 6.75 -2.73
CA GLN A 138 -23.66 5.83 -3.75
C GLN A 138 -22.25 5.35 -3.48
N THR A 139 -21.90 4.22 -4.07
CA THR A 139 -20.55 3.62 -3.98
C THR A 139 -19.89 3.51 -5.37
N ALA A 140 -18.59 3.25 -5.40
CA ALA A 140 -17.80 3.07 -6.63
C ALA A 140 -17.88 4.25 -7.61
N ASN A 141 -17.92 5.49 -7.11
CA ASN A 141 -18.02 6.69 -7.93
C ASN A 141 -16.78 6.89 -8.80
N ASP A 142 -16.99 7.03 -10.12
CA ASP A 142 -15.94 7.25 -11.11
C ASP A 142 -16.34 8.38 -12.07
N TRP A 143 -15.83 9.57 -11.83
CA TRP A 143 -16.11 10.76 -12.62
C TRP A 143 -15.13 10.89 -13.79
N ASN A 144 -15.68 11.22 -14.99
CA ASN A 144 -14.90 11.51 -16.18
C ASN A 144 -14.84 13.01 -16.47
N LYS A 145 -13.66 13.59 -16.52
CA LYS A 145 -13.47 15.03 -16.74
C LYS A 145 -13.84 15.49 -18.14
N VAL A 146 -13.84 14.62 -19.17
CA VAL A 146 -14.09 14.99 -20.56
C VAL A 146 -15.60 15.12 -20.79
N SER A 147 -16.35 14.07 -20.49
CA SER A 147 -17.80 14.03 -20.64
C SER A 147 -18.56 14.62 -19.44
N LYS A 148 -17.88 14.82 -18.29
CA LYS A 148 -18.49 15.14 -17.00
C LYS A 148 -19.51 14.11 -16.52
N ALA A 149 -19.47 12.91 -17.07
CA ALA A 149 -20.30 11.79 -16.64
C ALA A 149 -19.70 11.13 -15.39
N THR A 150 -20.56 10.61 -14.53
CA THR A 150 -20.18 9.86 -13.33
C THR A 150 -20.82 8.49 -13.35
N ALA A 151 -19.98 7.46 -13.26
CA ALA A 151 -20.44 6.10 -13.02
C ALA A 151 -20.50 5.83 -11.51
N TYR A 152 -21.52 5.10 -11.05
CA TYR A 152 -21.70 4.77 -9.65
C TYR A 152 -22.57 3.53 -9.46
N VAL A 153 -22.55 2.96 -8.26
CA VAL A 153 -23.39 1.82 -7.88
C VAL A 153 -24.37 2.26 -6.79
N GLU A 154 -25.65 1.96 -7.00
CA GLU A 154 -26.74 2.22 -6.07
C GLU A 154 -27.66 0.98 -6.06
N ASP A 155 -27.98 0.46 -4.88
CA ASP A 155 -28.82 -0.73 -4.70
C ASP A 155 -28.38 -1.92 -5.59
N HIS A 156 -27.06 -2.19 -5.62
CA HIS A 156 -26.40 -3.19 -6.44
C HIS A 156 -26.40 -2.93 -7.95
N GLN A 157 -27.08 -1.90 -8.46
CA GLN A 157 -27.16 -1.59 -9.87
C GLN A 157 -26.10 -0.57 -10.27
N LEU A 158 -25.55 -0.74 -11.47
CA LEU A 158 -24.62 0.21 -12.07
C LEU A 158 -25.39 1.27 -12.84
N TYR A 159 -25.07 2.52 -12.58
CA TYR A 159 -25.63 3.70 -13.23
C TYR A 159 -24.53 4.61 -13.79
N VAL A 160 -24.91 5.43 -14.74
CA VAL A 160 -24.17 6.60 -15.18
C VAL A 160 -25.12 7.81 -15.16
N VAL A 161 -24.67 8.92 -14.55
CA VAL A 161 -25.26 10.23 -14.79
C VAL A 161 -24.33 10.94 -15.78
N ASP A 162 -24.86 11.34 -16.94
CA ASP A 162 -24.09 12.03 -17.96
C ASP A 162 -23.85 13.52 -17.62
N GLY A 163 -23.05 14.20 -18.43
CA GLY A 163 -22.73 15.62 -18.19
C GLY A 163 -23.92 16.59 -18.30
N GLU A 164 -25.06 16.15 -18.80
CA GLU A 164 -26.33 16.88 -18.90
C GLU A 164 -27.27 16.56 -17.76
N GLY A 165 -26.91 15.60 -16.89
CA GLY A 165 -27.69 15.16 -15.73
C GLY A 165 -28.68 14.04 -16.01
N LYS A 166 -28.64 13.41 -17.20
CA LYS A 166 -29.50 12.26 -17.51
C LYS A 166 -28.94 11.00 -16.84
N LYS A 167 -29.79 10.29 -16.10
CA LYS A 167 -29.47 9.02 -15.46
C LYS A 167 -29.67 7.86 -16.45
N HIS A 168 -28.64 7.04 -16.63
CA HIS A 168 -28.63 5.81 -17.40
C HIS A 168 -28.49 4.63 -16.46
N GLN A 169 -29.36 3.64 -16.57
CA GLN A 169 -29.26 2.39 -15.82
C GLN A 169 -28.59 1.32 -16.70
N LEU A 170 -27.45 0.80 -16.25
CA LEU A 170 -26.62 -0.13 -17.02
C LEU A 170 -26.89 -1.59 -16.66
N SER A 171 -27.43 -1.86 -15.47
CA SER A 171 -27.76 -3.20 -14.98
C SER A 171 -29.11 -3.24 -14.30
N THR A 172 -29.78 -4.41 -14.31
CA THR A 172 -31.09 -4.64 -13.69
C THR A 172 -31.15 -5.90 -12.84
N ASP A 173 -30.11 -6.74 -12.91
CA ASP A 173 -29.98 -8.02 -12.19
C ASP A 173 -28.91 -7.98 -11.09
N GLY A 174 -28.40 -6.77 -10.79
CA GLY A 174 -27.44 -6.58 -9.73
C GLY A 174 -27.98 -7.03 -8.36
N SER A 175 -27.14 -7.70 -7.62
CA SER A 175 -27.46 -8.26 -6.30
C SER A 175 -26.18 -8.47 -5.50
N ARG A 176 -26.29 -9.05 -4.31
CA ARG A 176 -25.13 -9.53 -3.57
C ARG A 176 -24.30 -10.57 -4.34
N GLU A 177 -24.96 -11.39 -5.16
CA GLU A 177 -24.32 -12.41 -5.99
C GLU A 177 -23.85 -11.89 -7.35
N ILE A 178 -24.54 -10.92 -7.92
CA ILE A 178 -24.21 -10.33 -9.22
C ILE A 178 -23.73 -8.91 -9.02
N VAL A 179 -22.43 -8.72 -9.07
CA VAL A 179 -21.78 -7.45 -8.73
C VAL A 179 -21.36 -6.71 -9.99
N TYR A 180 -21.75 -5.44 -10.09
CA TYR A 180 -21.42 -4.56 -11.20
C TYR A 180 -20.52 -3.39 -10.79
N GLY A 181 -19.60 -3.00 -11.66
CA GLY A 181 -18.85 -1.75 -11.55
C GLY A 181 -17.96 -1.62 -10.31
N GLN A 182 -17.71 -2.71 -9.61
CA GLN A 182 -16.85 -2.77 -8.43
C GLN A 182 -15.59 -3.57 -8.74
N SER A 183 -14.60 -3.46 -7.86
CA SER A 183 -13.38 -4.25 -7.93
C SER A 183 -13.72 -5.75 -7.86
N VAL A 184 -12.96 -6.55 -8.57
CA VAL A 184 -13.12 -8.00 -8.66
C VAL A 184 -11.86 -8.72 -8.21
N HIS A 185 -11.89 -10.06 -8.22
CA HIS A 185 -10.74 -10.90 -7.87
C HIS A 185 -10.10 -10.51 -6.52
N ARG A 186 -10.93 -10.08 -5.55
CA ARG A 186 -10.54 -9.66 -4.19
C ARG A 186 -9.41 -8.62 -4.17
N ASN A 187 -9.39 -7.71 -5.14
CA ASN A 187 -8.40 -6.66 -5.34
C ASN A 187 -6.98 -7.18 -5.68
N GLU A 188 -6.84 -8.42 -6.08
CA GLU A 188 -5.58 -8.95 -6.58
C GLU A 188 -5.21 -8.38 -7.96
N PHE A 189 -4.01 -8.64 -8.44
CA PHE A 189 -3.51 -8.22 -9.75
C PHE A 189 -3.51 -6.70 -9.99
N GLY A 190 -3.40 -5.89 -8.92
CA GLY A 190 -3.43 -4.43 -9.01
C GLY A 190 -4.81 -3.85 -9.30
N ILE A 191 -5.88 -4.65 -9.20
CA ILE A 191 -7.25 -4.18 -9.40
C ILE A 191 -7.71 -3.37 -8.19
N THR A 192 -8.12 -2.11 -8.40
CA THR A 192 -8.60 -1.21 -7.35
C THR A 192 -9.98 -0.63 -7.61
N LYS A 193 -10.51 -0.79 -8.83
CA LYS A 193 -11.84 -0.31 -9.24
C LYS A 193 -12.46 -1.22 -10.29
N GLY A 194 -13.74 -1.02 -10.56
CA GLY A 194 -14.50 -1.85 -11.51
C GLY A 194 -15.06 -1.11 -12.72
N THR A 195 -14.71 0.17 -12.93
CA THR A 195 -15.18 1.01 -14.04
C THR A 195 -14.01 1.71 -14.73
N PHE A 196 -14.07 1.83 -16.06
CA PHE A 196 -12.95 2.34 -16.87
C PHE A 196 -13.51 3.16 -18.04
N TRP A 197 -13.40 4.49 -17.95
CA TRP A 197 -13.86 5.40 -19.00
C TRP A 197 -12.96 5.38 -20.24
N SER A 198 -13.57 5.41 -21.42
CA SER A 198 -12.84 5.67 -22.67
C SER A 198 -12.22 7.07 -22.67
N PRO A 199 -11.16 7.33 -23.45
CA PRO A 199 -10.50 8.64 -23.49
C PRO A 199 -11.44 9.81 -23.84
N ASP A 200 -12.46 9.57 -24.68
CA ASP A 200 -13.48 10.56 -25.04
C ASP A 200 -14.62 10.66 -24.02
N GLY A 201 -14.63 9.82 -23.00
CA GLY A 201 -15.67 9.76 -21.96
C GLY A 201 -17.05 9.30 -22.47
N GLN A 202 -17.13 8.74 -23.68
CA GLN A 202 -18.40 8.32 -24.29
C GLN A 202 -18.74 6.85 -24.08
N ARG A 203 -17.76 6.06 -23.62
CA ARG A 203 -17.96 4.65 -23.27
C ARG A 203 -17.40 4.35 -21.90
N LEU A 204 -18.07 3.43 -21.21
CA LEU A 204 -17.66 2.90 -19.92
C LEU A 204 -17.44 1.40 -20.04
N ALA A 205 -16.20 0.95 -19.87
CA ALA A 205 -15.94 -0.46 -19.60
C ALA A 205 -16.14 -0.73 -18.11
N PHE A 206 -16.70 -1.89 -17.77
CA PHE A 206 -16.97 -2.27 -16.39
C PHE A 206 -16.87 -3.77 -16.16
N TYR A 207 -16.54 -4.15 -14.94
CA TYR A 207 -16.62 -5.54 -14.51
C TYR A 207 -18.05 -5.91 -14.11
N ARG A 208 -18.47 -7.11 -14.52
CA ARG A 208 -19.60 -7.86 -13.99
C ARG A 208 -19.07 -9.15 -13.38
N MET A 209 -19.27 -9.34 -12.10
CA MET A 209 -18.83 -10.54 -11.37
C MET A 209 -20.07 -11.35 -10.93
N ASP A 210 -20.15 -12.59 -11.35
CA ASP A 210 -21.08 -13.57 -10.82
C ASP A 210 -20.35 -14.40 -9.74
N GLN A 211 -20.78 -14.26 -8.51
CA GLN A 211 -20.31 -15.02 -7.37
C GLN A 211 -21.40 -15.88 -6.71
N SER A 212 -22.48 -16.18 -7.45
CA SER A 212 -23.61 -16.98 -6.94
C SER A 212 -23.18 -18.38 -6.52
N MET A 213 -22.17 -18.94 -7.20
CA MET A 213 -21.61 -20.27 -6.93
C MET A 213 -20.57 -20.28 -5.80
N VAL A 214 -20.11 -19.11 -5.32
CA VAL A 214 -19.12 -19.00 -4.26
C VAL A 214 -19.79 -19.25 -2.91
N GLN A 215 -19.16 -20.04 -2.06
CA GLN A 215 -19.67 -20.29 -0.71
C GLN A 215 -19.76 -19.02 0.13
N ASP A 216 -20.73 -19.00 1.01
CA ASP A 216 -20.86 -18.01 2.06
C ASP A 216 -20.01 -18.39 3.27
N TYR A 217 -19.13 -17.49 3.68
CA TYR A 217 -18.49 -17.58 4.97
C TYR A 217 -19.35 -16.85 6.02
N PRO A 218 -19.73 -17.50 7.14
CA PRO A 218 -20.61 -16.89 8.12
C PRO A 218 -19.91 -15.75 8.87
N GLN A 219 -20.49 -14.54 8.78
CA GLN A 219 -20.17 -13.42 9.64
C GLN A 219 -21.40 -13.09 10.47
N VAL A 220 -21.22 -12.62 11.69
CA VAL A 220 -22.31 -12.28 12.60
C VAL A 220 -22.08 -10.86 13.13
N ASP A 221 -23.03 -9.98 12.90
CA ASP A 221 -23.08 -8.69 13.59
C ASP A 221 -23.82 -8.86 14.94
N ILE A 222 -23.10 -8.69 16.04
CA ILE A 222 -23.59 -8.88 17.40
C ILE A 222 -24.11 -7.59 18.07
N PHE A 223 -24.04 -6.44 17.38
CA PHE A 223 -24.40 -5.14 17.98
C PHE A 223 -25.89 -4.81 17.98
N PRO A 224 -26.69 -5.20 16.97
CA PRO A 224 -28.13 -5.11 17.10
C PRO A 224 -28.63 -5.94 18.29
N ARG A 225 -29.79 -5.54 18.87
CA ARG A 225 -30.41 -6.31 19.96
C ARG A 225 -30.58 -7.79 19.61
N GLU A 226 -30.93 -8.06 18.36
CA GLU A 226 -30.91 -9.39 17.76
C GLU A 226 -29.73 -9.43 16.79
N ALA A 227 -28.78 -10.33 17.06
CA ALA A 227 -27.62 -10.51 16.18
C ALA A 227 -28.07 -10.87 14.76
N THR A 228 -27.43 -10.26 13.75
CA THR A 228 -27.75 -10.51 12.35
C THR A 228 -26.68 -11.33 11.66
N TYR A 229 -27.11 -12.14 10.69
CA TYR A 229 -26.23 -12.93 9.83
C TYR A 229 -25.80 -12.10 8.63
N GLU A 230 -24.49 -11.81 8.52
CA GLU A 230 -23.87 -10.96 7.51
C GLU A 230 -22.80 -11.74 6.71
N PRO A 231 -23.19 -12.75 5.92
CA PRO A 231 -22.23 -13.63 5.27
C PRO A 231 -21.39 -12.92 4.24
N ASP A 232 -20.11 -13.32 4.12
CA ASP A 232 -19.19 -12.86 3.09
C ASP A 232 -18.93 -13.95 2.05
N LYS A 233 -18.90 -13.58 0.76
CA LYS A 233 -18.50 -14.50 -0.32
C LYS A 233 -16.99 -14.71 -0.25
N TYR A 234 -16.58 -15.91 0.14
CA TYR A 234 -15.18 -16.21 0.37
C TYR A 234 -14.78 -17.54 -0.33
N PRO A 235 -14.22 -17.44 -1.56
CA PRO A 235 -13.75 -18.63 -2.27
C PRO A 235 -12.39 -19.06 -1.68
N MET A 236 -12.36 -20.21 -1.00
CA MET A 236 -11.12 -20.78 -0.47
C MET A 236 -10.33 -21.51 -1.55
N ALA A 237 -9.02 -21.64 -1.36
CA ALA A 237 -8.12 -22.35 -2.27
C ALA A 237 -8.66 -23.77 -2.59
N GLY A 238 -8.66 -24.13 -3.87
CA GLY A 238 -9.20 -25.41 -4.37
C GLY A 238 -10.72 -25.47 -4.50
N MET A 239 -11.46 -24.43 -4.05
CA MET A 239 -12.93 -24.41 -4.11
C MET A 239 -13.42 -23.62 -5.34
N THR A 240 -14.74 -23.69 -5.60
CA THR A 240 -15.37 -22.95 -6.69
C THR A 240 -15.21 -21.45 -6.51
N SER A 241 -14.70 -20.77 -7.55
CA SER A 241 -14.50 -19.33 -7.59
C SER A 241 -15.55 -18.61 -8.44
N HIS A 242 -15.58 -17.29 -8.35
CA HIS A 242 -16.46 -16.42 -9.11
C HIS A 242 -16.07 -16.35 -10.60
N LYS A 243 -16.99 -15.85 -11.41
CA LYS A 243 -16.82 -15.64 -12.85
C LYS A 243 -16.94 -14.15 -13.17
N VAL A 244 -15.98 -13.60 -13.89
CA VAL A 244 -15.96 -12.19 -14.28
C VAL A 244 -16.12 -12.06 -15.78
N THR A 245 -16.93 -11.09 -16.22
CA THR A 245 -17.02 -10.63 -17.59
C THR A 245 -16.81 -9.12 -17.65
N VAL A 246 -16.43 -8.61 -18.83
CA VAL A 246 -16.23 -7.18 -19.07
C VAL A 246 -17.29 -6.67 -20.01
N GLY A 247 -18.13 -5.76 -19.52
CA GLY A 247 -19.13 -5.06 -20.32
C GLY A 247 -18.61 -3.71 -20.80
N VAL A 248 -19.14 -3.20 -21.89
CA VAL A 248 -18.89 -1.86 -22.43
C VAL A 248 -20.22 -1.20 -22.73
N TYR A 249 -20.50 -0.11 -22.05
CA TYR A 249 -21.69 0.72 -22.30
C TYR A 249 -21.32 1.94 -23.14
N ASP A 250 -22.06 2.21 -24.20
CA ASP A 250 -21.90 3.41 -25.05
C ASP A 250 -23.04 4.40 -24.75
N LEU A 251 -22.70 5.58 -24.22
CA LEU A 251 -23.66 6.64 -23.84
C LEU A 251 -24.48 7.16 -25.01
N ARG A 252 -23.93 7.13 -26.24
CA ARG A 252 -24.62 7.66 -27.45
C ARG A 252 -25.68 6.72 -27.98
N THR A 253 -25.46 5.41 -27.85
CA THR A 253 -26.37 4.39 -28.34
C THR A 253 -27.23 3.77 -27.26
N GLU A 254 -26.88 4.04 -26.00
CA GLU A 254 -27.49 3.48 -24.78
C GLU A 254 -27.48 1.95 -24.77
N LYS A 255 -26.43 1.33 -25.33
CA LYS A 255 -26.33 -0.13 -25.46
C LYS A 255 -25.07 -0.64 -24.72
N THR A 256 -25.24 -1.77 -24.09
CA THR A 256 -24.13 -2.57 -23.51
C THR A 256 -23.80 -3.73 -24.46
N ILE A 257 -22.50 -3.94 -24.67
CA ILE A 257 -21.96 -5.18 -25.26
C ILE A 257 -21.03 -5.81 -24.23
N TYR A 258 -20.76 -7.11 -24.38
CA TYR A 258 -19.76 -7.80 -23.57
C TYR A 258 -18.59 -8.26 -24.43
N LEU A 259 -17.37 -8.18 -23.91
CA LEU A 259 -16.20 -8.69 -24.59
C LEU A 259 -16.30 -10.22 -24.75
N GLN A 260 -16.02 -10.70 -25.95
CA GLN A 260 -16.13 -12.12 -26.30
C GLN A 260 -14.85 -12.88 -25.90
N ALA A 261 -14.53 -12.88 -24.61
CA ALA A 261 -13.34 -13.51 -24.06
C ALA A 261 -13.48 -15.03 -23.85
N GLY A 262 -14.65 -15.60 -24.14
CA GLY A 262 -14.97 -17.00 -23.93
C GLY A 262 -15.47 -17.30 -22.52
N ASP A 263 -15.39 -18.56 -22.10
CA ASP A 263 -15.85 -19.00 -20.77
C ASP A 263 -15.00 -18.34 -19.67
N PRO A 264 -15.60 -17.59 -18.72
CA PRO A 264 -14.89 -16.94 -17.64
C PRO A 264 -14.56 -17.87 -16.47
N THR A 265 -14.93 -19.15 -16.54
CA THR A 265 -14.65 -20.13 -15.49
C THR A 265 -13.14 -20.33 -15.33
N ASP A 266 -12.67 -20.25 -14.08
CA ASP A 266 -11.26 -20.45 -13.74
C ASP A 266 -10.28 -19.56 -14.53
N ARG A 267 -10.66 -18.30 -14.71
CA ARG A 267 -9.86 -17.27 -15.38
C ARG A 267 -9.99 -15.93 -14.66
N TYR A 268 -8.97 -15.11 -14.82
CA TYR A 268 -8.90 -13.75 -14.30
C TYR A 268 -8.73 -12.76 -15.44
N PHE A 269 -9.52 -11.69 -15.44
CA PHE A 269 -9.47 -10.58 -16.40
C PHE A 269 -9.02 -9.32 -15.68
N THR A 270 -7.85 -8.81 -16.05
CA THR A 270 -7.16 -7.81 -15.24
C THR A 270 -6.63 -6.66 -16.08
N ASN A 271 -6.33 -5.54 -15.42
CA ASN A 271 -5.53 -4.45 -15.97
C ASN A 271 -6.06 -3.90 -17.29
N ILE A 272 -7.34 -3.49 -17.30
CA ILE A 272 -8.04 -2.93 -18.45
C ILE A 272 -7.40 -1.60 -18.87
N ALA A 273 -7.09 -1.47 -20.17
CA ALA A 273 -6.63 -0.24 -20.81
C ALA A 273 -7.41 0.03 -22.10
N TRP A 274 -7.69 1.31 -22.37
CA TRP A 274 -8.28 1.75 -23.62
C TRP A 274 -7.22 2.15 -24.63
N SER A 275 -7.47 1.87 -25.92
CA SER A 275 -6.72 2.53 -26.99
C SER A 275 -6.96 4.04 -26.96
N PRO A 276 -6.01 4.88 -27.39
CA PRO A 276 -6.15 6.34 -27.37
C PRO A 276 -7.35 6.87 -28.18
N ASP A 277 -7.77 6.15 -29.21
CA ASP A 277 -8.95 6.46 -30.04
C ASP A 277 -10.28 5.91 -29.48
N GLY A 278 -10.23 5.17 -28.36
CA GLY A 278 -11.41 4.56 -27.72
C GLY A 278 -12.04 3.41 -28.50
N ASN A 279 -11.41 2.85 -29.53
CA ASN A 279 -11.98 1.79 -30.35
C ASN A 279 -11.62 0.37 -29.90
N ALA A 280 -10.59 0.22 -29.08
CA ALA A 280 -10.17 -1.07 -28.55
C ALA A 280 -9.95 -1.04 -27.04
N ILE A 281 -10.16 -2.20 -26.42
CA ILE A 281 -9.82 -2.49 -25.03
C ILE A 281 -8.74 -3.55 -25.01
N TYR A 282 -7.75 -3.32 -24.17
CA TYR A 282 -6.65 -4.25 -23.88
C TYR A 282 -6.81 -4.72 -22.46
N MET A 283 -6.63 -6.02 -22.21
CA MET A 283 -6.59 -6.58 -20.86
C MET A 283 -5.67 -7.78 -20.79
N PHE A 284 -5.17 -8.06 -19.59
CA PHE A 284 -4.50 -9.31 -19.32
C PHE A 284 -5.51 -10.38 -18.94
N GLU A 285 -5.35 -11.54 -19.57
CA GLU A 285 -6.08 -12.76 -19.28
C GLU A 285 -5.13 -13.75 -18.61
N LEU A 286 -5.48 -14.20 -17.42
CA LEU A 286 -4.67 -15.09 -16.61
C LEU A 286 -5.50 -16.36 -16.31
N ASN A 287 -4.91 -17.54 -16.46
CA ASN A 287 -5.54 -18.79 -16.04
C ASN A 287 -5.59 -18.89 -14.51
N ARG A 288 -6.40 -19.79 -13.97
CA ARG A 288 -6.52 -19.97 -12.52
C ARG A 288 -5.23 -20.39 -11.84
N ASP A 289 -4.41 -21.21 -12.49
CA ASP A 289 -3.08 -21.60 -12.00
C ASP A 289 -2.07 -20.44 -12.00
N GLN A 290 -2.47 -19.30 -12.58
CA GLN A 290 -1.70 -18.05 -12.63
C GLN A 290 -0.32 -18.19 -13.28
N ASN A 291 -0.18 -19.10 -14.21
CA ASN A 291 1.08 -19.42 -14.88
C ASN A 291 1.07 -19.24 -16.41
N ASP A 292 -0.07 -18.86 -16.98
CA ASP A 292 -0.26 -18.51 -18.40
C ASP A 292 -1.01 -17.17 -18.49
N CYS A 293 -0.26 -16.10 -18.76
CA CYS A 293 -0.75 -14.72 -18.84
C CYS A 293 -0.68 -14.22 -20.28
N ARG A 294 -1.79 -13.66 -20.78
CA ARG A 294 -1.90 -13.17 -22.17
C ARG A 294 -2.39 -11.73 -22.18
N LEU A 295 -1.80 -10.90 -23.03
CA LEU A 295 -2.34 -9.59 -23.37
C LEU A 295 -3.20 -9.73 -24.63
N VAL A 296 -4.48 -9.39 -24.51
CA VAL A 296 -5.48 -9.53 -25.57
C VAL A 296 -6.16 -8.19 -25.83
N SER A 297 -6.43 -7.90 -27.10
CA SER A 297 -7.19 -6.72 -27.50
C SER A 297 -8.56 -7.10 -28.06
N TYR A 298 -9.56 -6.24 -27.78
CA TYR A 298 -10.97 -6.42 -28.14
C TYR A 298 -11.53 -5.16 -28.80
N ASN A 299 -12.41 -5.34 -29.76
CA ASN A 299 -13.17 -4.26 -30.38
C ASN A 299 -14.20 -3.72 -29.36
N ALA A 300 -14.10 -2.45 -29.01
CA ALA A 300 -14.94 -1.83 -27.99
C ALA A 300 -16.40 -1.61 -28.43
N LYS A 301 -16.73 -1.79 -29.73
CA LYS A 301 -18.07 -1.63 -30.26
C LYS A 301 -18.82 -2.97 -30.46
N THR A 302 -18.07 -4.04 -30.80
CA THR A 302 -18.65 -5.37 -31.08
C THR A 302 -18.35 -6.40 -30.00
N GLY A 303 -17.33 -6.14 -29.16
CA GLY A 303 -16.83 -7.10 -28.18
C GLY A 303 -15.93 -8.20 -28.77
N GLU A 304 -15.76 -8.25 -30.09
CA GLU A 304 -14.96 -9.28 -30.76
C GLU A 304 -13.48 -9.17 -30.42
N LYS A 305 -12.84 -10.32 -30.25
CA LYS A 305 -11.37 -10.40 -30.08
C LYS A 305 -10.68 -9.91 -31.36
N ILE A 306 -9.76 -8.95 -31.21
CA ILE A 306 -8.94 -8.45 -32.31
C ILE A 306 -7.68 -9.31 -32.43
N ALA A 307 -6.87 -9.40 -31.37
CA ALA A 307 -5.61 -10.13 -31.38
C ALA A 307 -5.16 -10.53 -29.98
N GLU A 308 -4.38 -11.61 -29.92
CA GLU A 308 -3.48 -11.90 -28.81
C GLU A 308 -2.11 -11.28 -29.13
N LEU A 309 -1.66 -10.37 -28.28
CA LEU A 309 -0.49 -9.52 -28.53
C LEU A 309 0.77 -9.99 -27.81
N TYR A 310 0.60 -10.70 -26.71
CA TYR A 310 1.69 -11.17 -25.88
C TYR A 310 1.23 -12.37 -25.04
N ARG A 311 2.17 -13.26 -24.77
CA ARG A 311 1.95 -14.38 -23.85
C ARG A 311 3.19 -14.59 -22.99
N GLU A 312 3.00 -14.75 -21.70
CA GLU A 312 4.05 -15.08 -20.72
C GLU A 312 3.60 -16.30 -19.91
N THR A 313 4.49 -17.28 -19.82
CA THR A 313 4.28 -18.50 -19.05
C THR A 313 5.39 -18.66 -18.02
N SER A 314 5.09 -19.32 -16.90
CA SER A 314 6.02 -19.60 -15.82
C SER A 314 5.80 -21.03 -15.32
N ASP A 315 6.84 -21.65 -14.81
CA ASP A 315 6.74 -22.90 -14.03
C ASP A 315 6.26 -22.67 -12.58
N LYS A 316 6.10 -21.39 -12.19
CA LYS A 316 5.59 -20.97 -10.91
C LYS A 316 4.35 -20.11 -11.12
N TYR A 317 4.51 -18.78 -11.17
CA TYR A 317 3.40 -17.87 -11.45
C TYR A 317 3.86 -16.62 -12.19
N VAL A 318 2.92 -15.97 -12.87
CA VAL A 318 3.02 -14.64 -13.48
C VAL A 318 2.02 -13.73 -12.78
N GLU A 319 2.44 -12.54 -12.40
CA GLU A 319 1.61 -11.59 -11.67
C GLU A 319 1.47 -10.28 -12.46
N PRO A 320 0.42 -10.12 -13.29
CA PRO A 320 0.16 -8.88 -14.02
C PRO A 320 -0.41 -7.83 -13.05
N LEU A 321 0.39 -6.82 -12.70
CA LEU A 321 0.01 -5.80 -11.71
C LEU A 321 -0.38 -4.45 -12.32
N HIS A 322 -0.09 -4.22 -13.61
CA HIS A 322 -0.23 -2.91 -14.24
C HIS A 322 -0.81 -3.01 -15.65
N PRO A 323 -1.73 -2.09 -16.02
CA PRO A 323 -2.19 -2.01 -17.40
C PRO A 323 -1.08 -1.52 -18.33
N ILE A 324 -1.22 -1.78 -19.63
CA ILE A 324 -0.37 -1.17 -20.64
C ILE A 324 -0.57 0.34 -20.71
N LEU A 325 0.45 1.08 -21.12
CA LEU A 325 0.44 2.54 -21.22
C LEU A 325 0.80 2.97 -22.63
N PHE A 326 -0.14 3.54 -23.36
CA PHE A 326 0.11 4.09 -24.70
C PHE A 326 1.03 5.32 -24.61
N LEU A 327 1.91 5.48 -25.62
CA LEU A 327 2.73 6.66 -25.73
C LEU A 327 1.85 7.87 -26.12
N PRO A 328 1.86 8.99 -25.37
CA PRO A 328 1.03 10.15 -25.69
C PRO A 328 1.32 10.80 -27.05
N TRP A 329 2.46 10.50 -27.64
CA TRP A 329 2.89 11.03 -28.95
C TRP A 329 2.91 10.00 -30.07
N ASP A 330 2.54 8.75 -29.81
CA ASP A 330 2.49 7.67 -30.80
C ASP A 330 1.50 6.62 -30.37
N SER A 331 0.26 6.74 -30.83
CA SER A 331 -0.85 5.86 -30.49
C SER A 331 -0.69 4.40 -30.98
N ASN A 332 0.30 4.14 -31.84
CA ASN A 332 0.61 2.81 -32.33
C ASN A 332 1.62 2.06 -31.45
N LYS A 333 2.02 2.66 -30.32
CA LYS A 333 2.98 2.07 -29.40
C LYS A 333 2.52 2.17 -27.95
N PHE A 334 2.84 1.14 -27.18
CA PHE A 334 2.59 1.11 -25.75
C PHE A 334 3.76 0.53 -24.97
N ILE A 335 3.78 0.84 -23.69
CA ILE A 335 4.71 0.27 -22.73
C ILE A 335 4.00 -0.76 -21.88
N MET A 336 4.62 -1.92 -21.71
CA MET A 336 4.21 -3.00 -20.83
C MET A 336 5.28 -3.21 -19.76
N GLN A 337 4.84 -3.51 -18.53
CA GLN A 337 5.72 -3.98 -17.46
C GLN A 337 5.71 -5.51 -17.43
N SER A 338 6.87 -6.12 -17.27
CA SER A 338 7.01 -7.58 -17.13
C SER A 338 8.25 -7.93 -16.34
N GLN A 339 8.19 -9.05 -15.63
CA GLN A 339 9.32 -9.65 -14.92
C GLN A 339 10.00 -10.79 -15.72
N LYS A 340 9.75 -10.89 -17.02
CA LYS A 340 10.21 -12.01 -17.87
C LYS A 340 11.73 -12.20 -17.93
N ASP A 341 12.52 -11.18 -17.58
CA ASP A 341 13.98 -11.27 -17.47
C ASP A 341 14.47 -11.47 -16.02
N GLY A 342 13.54 -11.71 -15.09
CA GLY A 342 13.81 -11.91 -13.66
C GLY A 342 13.59 -10.69 -12.78
N TYR A 343 13.38 -9.50 -13.36
CA TYR A 343 13.11 -8.24 -12.65
C TYR A 343 12.00 -7.46 -13.34
N ASN A 344 11.22 -6.66 -12.60
CA ASN A 344 10.18 -5.84 -13.23
C ASN A 344 10.82 -4.71 -14.05
N HIS A 345 10.66 -4.79 -15.37
CA HIS A 345 11.20 -3.82 -16.34
C HIS A 345 10.15 -3.37 -17.35
N LEU A 346 10.50 -2.32 -18.10
CA LEU A 346 9.67 -1.71 -19.12
C LEU A 346 10.04 -2.22 -20.51
N TYR A 347 9.01 -2.59 -21.27
CA TYR A 347 9.11 -3.07 -22.65
C TYR A 347 8.23 -2.24 -23.57
N LEU A 348 8.78 -1.80 -24.71
CA LEU A 348 8.05 -1.07 -25.75
C LEU A 348 7.54 -2.04 -26.80
N PHE A 349 6.24 -2.00 -27.05
CA PHE A 349 5.54 -2.79 -28.06
C PHE A 349 4.85 -1.89 -29.09
N ASP A 350 4.63 -2.42 -30.31
CA ASP A 350 3.64 -1.86 -31.22
C ASP A 350 2.26 -2.50 -30.98
N THR A 351 1.22 -1.91 -31.58
CA THR A 351 -0.18 -2.38 -31.45
C THR A 351 -0.44 -3.71 -32.16
N ASN A 352 0.51 -4.24 -32.92
CA ASN A 352 0.44 -5.60 -33.53
C ASN A 352 1.05 -6.67 -32.60
N GLY A 353 1.55 -6.29 -31.44
CA GLY A 353 2.14 -7.21 -30.47
C GLY A 353 3.64 -7.48 -30.67
N LYS A 354 4.29 -6.72 -31.57
CA LYS A 354 5.74 -6.83 -31.73
C LYS A 354 6.45 -6.08 -30.64
N GLU A 355 7.30 -6.77 -29.89
CA GLU A 355 8.25 -6.13 -28.99
C GLU A 355 9.32 -5.39 -29.79
N LEU A 356 9.40 -4.09 -29.60
CA LEU A 356 10.34 -3.22 -30.30
C LEU A 356 11.63 -3.04 -29.50
N LYS A 357 11.53 -2.99 -28.16
CA LYS A 357 12.68 -2.66 -27.33
C LYS A 357 12.39 -2.93 -25.83
N GLN A 358 13.37 -3.48 -25.11
CA GLN A 358 13.43 -3.40 -23.65
C GLN A 358 14.02 -2.04 -23.25
N LEU A 359 13.31 -1.26 -22.44
CA LEU A 359 13.67 0.11 -22.07
C LEU A 359 14.55 0.18 -20.83
N THR A 360 14.34 -0.69 -19.89
CA THR A 360 15.11 -0.81 -18.64
C THR A 360 15.59 -2.23 -18.44
N SER A 361 16.75 -2.40 -17.81
CA SER A 361 17.35 -3.71 -17.54
C SER A 361 18.35 -3.62 -16.39
N GLY A 362 18.60 -4.72 -15.71
CA GLY A 362 19.55 -4.82 -14.59
C GLY A 362 18.96 -5.60 -13.42
N SER A 363 19.78 -5.82 -12.39
CA SER A 363 19.36 -6.53 -11.16
C SER A 363 18.64 -5.60 -10.18
N TRP A 364 17.61 -4.93 -10.65
CA TRP A 364 16.78 -3.98 -9.93
C TRP A 364 15.38 -3.92 -10.56
N VAL A 365 14.42 -3.31 -9.89
CA VAL A 365 13.03 -3.25 -10.35
C VAL A 365 12.56 -1.83 -10.61
N VAL A 366 11.72 -1.66 -11.63
CA VAL A 366 10.82 -0.51 -11.75
C VAL A 366 9.71 -0.71 -10.72
N GLN A 367 9.65 0.16 -9.72
CA GLN A 367 8.67 0.07 -8.65
C GLN A 367 7.35 0.77 -9.02
N LYS A 368 7.46 1.88 -9.75
CA LYS A 368 6.29 2.66 -10.19
C LYS A 368 6.58 3.39 -11.50
N VAL A 369 5.60 3.42 -12.38
CA VAL A 369 5.57 4.35 -13.52
C VAL A 369 4.78 5.59 -13.11
N LEU A 370 5.39 6.76 -13.22
CA LEU A 370 4.82 8.05 -12.82
C LEU A 370 4.04 8.73 -13.96
N GLY A 371 4.46 8.49 -15.21
CA GLY A 371 3.86 9.07 -16.41
C GLY A 371 4.91 9.44 -17.46
N PHE A 372 4.53 10.34 -18.35
CA PHE A 372 5.36 10.72 -19.51
C PHE A 372 5.72 12.19 -19.54
N ASN A 373 6.91 12.50 -20.08
CA ASN A 373 7.28 13.81 -20.57
C ASN A 373 7.28 13.78 -22.11
N SER A 374 6.22 14.28 -22.72
CA SER A 374 6.04 14.25 -24.17
C SER A 374 7.07 15.08 -24.93
N LYS A 375 7.57 16.18 -24.31
CA LYS A 375 8.57 17.06 -24.92
C LYS A 375 9.94 16.38 -25.04
N GLN A 376 10.34 15.62 -24.02
CA GLN A 376 11.61 14.90 -24.00
C GLN A 376 11.50 13.45 -24.50
N LYS A 377 10.29 12.99 -24.84
CA LYS A 377 10.02 11.62 -25.24
C LYS A 377 10.53 10.61 -24.21
N SER A 378 10.23 10.89 -22.93
CA SER A 378 10.67 10.07 -21.79
C SER A 378 9.49 9.56 -20.98
N ILE A 379 9.67 8.37 -20.37
CA ILE A 379 8.84 7.85 -19.31
C ILE A 379 9.54 8.09 -17.97
N LEU A 380 8.79 8.50 -16.95
CA LEU A 380 9.31 8.74 -15.63
C LEU A 380 8.91 7.61 -14.71
N ILE A 381 9.88 7.13 -13.93
CA ILE A 381 9.72 5.96 -13.07
C ILE A 381 10.29 6.22 -11.67
N THR A 382 9.84 5.43 -10.72
CA THR A 382 10.56 5.18 -9.47
C THR A 382 11.18 3.78 -9.56
N SER A 383 12.44 3.65 -9.16
CA SER A 383 13.17 2.38 -9.14
C SER A 383 14.10 2.27 -7.93
N ASN A 384 14.52 1.04 -7.64
CA ASN A 384 15.52 0.75 -6.61
C ASN A 384 16.90 0.43 -7.20
N GLU A 385 17.23 1.06 -8.32
CA GLU A 385 18.49 0.84 -9.04
C GLU A 385 19.74 1.07 -8.16
N ALA A 386 19.69 2.02 -7.23
CA ALA A 386 20.81 2.33 -6.35
C ALA A 386 21.03 1.22 -5.30
N THR A 387 20.01 0.84 -4.58
CA THR A 387 19.97 -0.28 -3.62
C THR A 387 18.55 -0.78 -3.44
N PRO A 388 18.34 -2.04 -3.02
CA PRO A 388 16.99 -2.58 -2.77
C PRO A 388 16.14 -1.80 -1.78
N ILE A 389 16.75 -1.01 -0.90
CA ILE A 389 16.07 -0.25 0.16
C ILE A 389 15.90 1.24 -0.15
N GLN A 390 16.26 1.68 -1.37
CA GLN A 390 16.06 3.05 -1.85
C GLN A 390 14.99 3.11 -2.93
N HIS A 391 14.33 4.26 -3.03
CA HIS A 391 13.32 4.56 -4.04
C HIS A 391 13.69 5.88 -4.71
N ASN A 392 14.27 5.81 -5.91
CA ASN A 392 14.75 6.99 -6.63
C ASN A 392 13.97 7.22 -7.93
N THR A 393 13.88 8.48 -8.34
CA THR A 393 13.11 8.91 -9.50
C THR A 393 14.01 9.13 -10.71
N TYR A 394 13.66 8.49 -11.83
CA TYR A 394 14.41 8.59 -13.09
C TYR A 394 13.49 8.96 -14.26
N ALA A 395 14.03 9.73 -15.20
CA ALA A 395 13.49 9.84 -16.56
C ALA A 395 14.22 8.87 -17.48
N VAL A 396 13.47 8.06 -18.21
CA VAL A 396 14.00 7.09 -19.19
C VAL A 396 13.63 7.55 -20.59
N ASN A 397 14.59 7.89 -21.42
CA ASN A 397 14.34 8.28 -22.80
C ASN A 397 13.95 7.05 -23.64
N ILE A 398 12.80 7.09 -24.31
CA ILE A 398 12.24 5.94 -25.05
C ILE A 398 13.14 5.52 -26.23
N ALA A 399 13.77 6.48 -26.92
CA ALA A 399 14.60 6.20 -28.08
C ALA A 399 15.98 5.66 -27.69
N THR A 400 16.66 6.35 -26.77
CA THR A 400 18.06 6.08 -26.40
C THR A 400 18.22 5.14 -25.21
N ARG A 401 17.18 4.95 -24.39
CA ARG A 401 17.18 4.27 -23.11
C ARG A 401 18.05 4.93 -22.03
N GLN A 402 18.52 6.14 -22.30
CA GLN A 402 19.29 6.91 -21.32
C GLN A 402 18.40 7.19 -20.10
N ARG A 403 18.92 6.90 -18.91
CA ARG A 403 18.30 7.22 -17.62
C ARG A 403 18.94 8.47 -17.04
N THR A 404 18.11 9.37 -16.54
CA THR A 404 18.52 10.61 -15.87
C THR A 404 17.91 10.61 -14.48
N LEU A 405 18.76 10.67 -13.46
CA LEU A 405 18.33 10.80 -12.05
C LEU A 405 17.72 12.18 -11.82
N LEU A 406 16.55 12.23 -11.19
CA LEU A 406 15.77 13.46 -10.94
C LEU A 406 15.73 13.91 -9.48
N ASP A 407 16.35 13.15 -8.60
CA ASP A 407 16.44 13.43 -7.16
C ASP A 407 17.91 13.44 -6.69
N ASN A 408 18.14 13.37 -5.38
CA ASN A 408 19.48 13.42 -4.82
C ASN A 408 20.21 12.05 -4.76
N GLY A 409 19.55 10.96 -5.21
CA GLY A 409 20.10 9.60 -5.21
C GLY A 409 20.18 8.93 -3.83
N GLN A 410 19.55 9.50 -2.80
CA GLN A 410 19.53 8.98 -1.45
C GLN A 410 18.09 8.87 -0.93
N GLY A 411 17.82 7.89 -0.07
CA GLY A 411 16.55 7.83 0.63
C GLY A 411 15.38 7.22 -0.14
N SER A 412 14.18 7.60 0.29
CA SER A 412 12.91 7.12 -0.26
C SER A 412 12.10 8.30 -0.80
N HIS A 413 11.90 8.33 -2.11
CA HIS A 413 11.29 9.42 -2.86
C HIS A 413 9.89 9.07 -3.34
N GLN A 414 8.97 10.02 -3.21
CA GLN A 414 7.61 9.98 -3.75
C GLN A 414 7.42 11.18 -4.70
N ALA A 415 7.44 10.92 -5.98
CA ALA A 415 7.32 11.95 -6.99
C ALA A 415 5.91 12.04 -7.57
N GLN A 416 5.46 13.26 -7.87
CA GLN A 416 4.21 13.57 -8.54
C GLN A 416 4.48 14.49 -9.73
N LEU A 417 4.12 14.05 -10.94
CA LEU A 417 4.36 14.80 -12.17
C LEU A 417 3.36 15.94 -12.37
N SER A 418 3.83 17.02 -12.99
CA SER A 418 2.98 18.05 -13.59
C SER A 418 2.24 17.51 -14.81
N GLY A 419 1.25 18.25 -15.29
CA GLY A 419 0.40 17.83 -16.40
C GLY A 419 1.15 17.48 -17.68
N SER A 420 2.24 18.19 -18.01
CA SER A 420 3.10 17.88 -19.16
C SER A 420 4.27 16.95 -18.85
N GLY A 421 4.52 16.63 -17.57
CA GLY A 421 5.70 15.90 -17.11
C GLY A 421 7.01 16.70 -17.16
N GLN A 422 6.96 18.03 -17.37
CA GLN A 422 8.15 18.89 -17.38
C GLN A 422 8.66 19.24 -15.99
N TYR A 423 7.81 19.10 -14.97
CA TYR A 423 8.13 19.30 -13.56
C TYR A 423 7.64 18.13 -12.74
N LEU A 424 8.23 17.96 -11.56
CA LEU A 424 7.72 17.04 -10.54
C LEU A 424 7.83 17.68 -9.14
N ILE A 425 6.91 17.32 -8.28
CA ILE A 425 7.03 17.48 -6.83
C ILE A 425 7.73 16.24 -6.33
N ASP A 426 8.86 16.40 -5.63
CA ASP A 426 9.61 15.33 -5.00
C ASP A 426 9.48 15.46 -3.48
N ARG A 427 8.75 14.54 -2.86
CA ARG A 427 8.66 14.41 -1.41
C ARG A 427 9.51 13.22 -0.99
N TYR A 428 10.45 13.44 -0.07
CA TYR A 428 11.34 12.37 0.32
C TYR A 428 11.74 12.41 1.80
N THR A 429 12.22 11.27 2.25
CA THR A 429 12.81 11.05 3.58
C THR A 429 14.12 10.30 3.43
N GLU A 430 15.01 10.48 4.38
CA GLU A 430 16.25 9.69 4.55
C GLU A 430 16.32 9.23 6.00
N PRO A 431 17.22 8.32 6.39
CA PRO A 431 17.25 7.83 7.77
C PRO A 431 17.29 8.93 8.83
N ASP A 432 17.98 10.04 8.55
CA ASP A 432 18.11 11.20 9.44
C ASP A 432 17.32 12.45 8.95
N VAL A 433 16.52 12.29 7.89
CA VAL A 433 15.72 13.38 7.30
C VAL A 433 14.24 13.06 7.42
N PRO A 434 13.52 13.72 8.32
CA PRO A 434 12.11 13.44 8.56
C PRO A 434 11.22 13.64 7.32
N ARG A 435 11.40 14.78 6.62
CA ARG A 435 10.74 15.07 5.33
C ARG A 435 11.34 16.29 4.67
N ASN A 436 11.61 16.15 3.37
CA ASN A 436 11.90 17.26 2.49
C ASN A 436 10.91 17.27 1.32
N ILE A 437 10.63 18.45 0.77
CA ILE A 437 9.82 18.59 -0.44
C ILE A 437 10.54 19.54 -1.39
N ASN A 438 10.72 19.11 -2.63
CA ASN A 438 11.30 19.89 -3.71
C ASN A 438 10.29 20.03 -4.87
N VAL A 439 10.44 21.07 -5.68
CA VAL A 439 9.98 21.08 -7.06
C VAL A 439 11.17 20.95 -7.97
N VAL A 440 11.10 20.02 -8.93
CA VAL A 440 12.23 19.68 -9.82
C VAL A 440 11.83 19.94 -11.26
N ASN A 441 12.71 20.59 -12.01
CA ASN A 441 12.60 20.72 -13.47
C ASN A 441 13.24 19.49 -14.12
N VAL A 442 12.44 18.68 -14.81
CA VAL A 442 12.87 17.38 -15.37
C VAL A 442 13.97 17.54 -16.43
N ALA A 443 13.93 18.61 -17.24
CA ALA A 443 14.91 18.83 -18.29
C ALA A 443 16.29 19.22 -17.78
N THR A 444 16.35 20.00 -16.70
CA THR A 444 17.60 20.54 -16.16
C THR A 444 18.05 19.86 -14.89
N THR A 445 17.23 19.00 -14.31
CA THR A 445 17.39 18.35 -12.99
C THR A 445 17.53 19.33 -11.81
N LYS A 446 17.28 20.63 -12.05
CA LYS A 446 17.37 21.64 -11.00
C LYS A 446 16.18 21.51 -10.05
N ALA A 447 16.48 21.42 -8.77
CA ALA A 447 15.51 21.37 -7.69
C ALA A 447 15.46 22.68 -6.91
N LEU A 448 14.26 23.08 -6.52
CA LEU A 448 14.02 24.14 -5.53
C LEU A 448 13.43 23.49 -4.27
N ARG A 449 14.04 23.73 -3.11
CA ARG A 449 13.54 23.29 -1.82
C ARG A 449 12.31 24.10 -1.41
N LEU A 450 11.19 23.42 -1.16
CA LEU A 450 9.93 24.00 -0.69
C LEU A 450 9.68 23.77 0.80
N LEU A 451 10.20 22.67 1.34
CA LEU A 451 10.10 22.32 2.76
C LEU A 451 11.33 21.54 3.20
N THR A 452 11.85 21.91 4.36
CA THR A 452 12.72 21.08 5.19
C THR A 452 12.05 20.96 6.55
N ALA A 453 11.43 19.80 6.81
CA ALA A 453 10.75 19.55 8.07
C ALA A 453 11.77 19.37 9.20
N LYS A 454 11.46 19.94 10.36
CA LYS A 454 12.19 19.64 11.59
C LYS A 454 11.85 18.24 12.08
N ASP A 455 12.74 17.68 12.90
CA ASP A 455 12.46 16.44 13.61
C ASP A 455 11.36 16.68 14.67
N PRO A 456 10.16 16.09 14.51
CA PRO A 456 9.08 16.26 15.48
C PRO A 456 9.34 15.56 16.81
N TRP A 457 10.38 14.70 16.88
CA TRP A 457 10.77 13.97 18.08
C TRP A 457 11.88 14.69 18.88
N GLU A 458 12.25 15.89 18.46
CA GLU A 458 13.21 16.72 19.21
C GLU A 458 12.71 16.93 20.65
N GLY A 459 13.58 16.66 21.63
CA GLY A 459 13.25 16.71 23.05
C GLY A 459 12.66 15.44 23.65
N TYR A 460 12.49 14.38 22.85
CA TYR A 460 12.11 13.04 23.31
C TYR A 460 13.33 12.12 23.44
N GLN A 461 13.22 11.07 24.25
CA GLN A 461 14.20 9.99 24.33
C GLN A 461 14.09 9.08 23.09
N GLN A 462 14.73 9.50 22.02
CA GLN A 462 14.73 8.75 20.77
C GLN A 462 15.56 7.48 20.88
N PRO A 463 15.11 6.34 20.35
CA PRO A 463 15.89 5.13 20.28
C PRO A 463 17.06 5.26 19.29
N ILE A 464 17.99 4.33 19.35
CA ILE A 464 19.08 4.20 18.38
C ILE A 464 18.61 3.26 17.28
N PHE A 465 18.65 3.72 16.03
CA PHE A 465 18.30 2.94 14.84
C PHE A 465 19.57 2.51 14.12
N GLU A 466 19.68 1.22 13.83
CA GLU A 466 20.76 0.65 13.02
C GLU A 466 20.20 -0.16 11.85
N ASN A 467 20.91 -0.14 10.75
CA ASN A 467 20.64 -0.94 9.55
C ASN A 467 21.88 -1.73 9.16
N GLY A 468 21.67 -2.86 8.51
CA GLY A 468 22.75 -3.68 7.97
C GLY A 468 22.21 -4.82 7.13
N THR A 469 23.12 -5.72 6.75
CA THR A 469 22.79 -6.94 6.04
C THR A 469 23.36 -8.17 6.71
N ILE A 470 22.66 -9.29 6.58
CA ILE A 470 23.15 -10.64 6.92
C ILE A 470 22.93 -11.56 5.74
N LYS A 471 23.64 -12.69 5.69
CA LYS A 471 23.38 -13.71 4.66
C LYS A 471 22.13 -14.52 4.98
N ALA A 472 21.33 -14.78 3.94
CA ALA A 472 20.20 -15.69 3.98
C ALA A 472 20.66 -17.12 4.27
N ALA A 473 19.71 -18.02 4.48
CA ALA A 473 20.02 -19.45 4.71
C ALA A 473 20.68 -20.14 3.51
N ASP A 474 20.60 -19.56 2.30
CA ASP A 474 21.34 -20.02 1.12
C ASP A 474 22.86 -19.67 1.15
N GLY A 475 23.30 -18.89 2.13
CA GLY A 475 24.68 -18.47 2.32
C GLY A 475 25.18 -17.38 1.36
N THR A 476 24.36 -16.93 0.42
CA THR A 476 24.77 -16.01 -0.66
C THR A 476 23.97 -14.72 -0.70
N THR A 477 22.64 -14.79 -0.56
CA THR A 477 21.73 -13.65 -0.67
C THR A 477 21.85 -12.73 0.55
N ASP A 478 22.00 -11.43 0.31
CA ASP A 478 21.99 -10.43 1.37
C ASP A 478 20.55 -10.09 1.77
N LEU A 479 20.28 -10.12 3.08
CA LEU A 479 19.01 -9.73 3.69
C LEU A 479 19.22 -8.46 4.51
N TYR A 480 18.39 -7.45 4.27
CA TYR A 480 18.45 -6.20 5.01
C TYR A 480 17.70 -6.32 6.34
N TYR A 481 18.31 -5.76 7.41
CA TYR A 481 17.70 -5.70 8.72
C TYR A 481 17.71 -4.28 9.30
N ARG A 482 16.83 -4.06 10.28
CA ARG A 482 16.84 -2.91 11.19
C ARG A 482 16.91 -3.40 12.62
N LEU A 483 17.76 -2.75 13.42
CA LEU A 483 17.81 -2.86 14.88
C LEU A 483 17.36 -1.56 15.51
N VAL A 484 16.47 -1.65 16.51
CA VAL A 484 16.04 -0.51 17.32
C VAL A 484 16.46 -0.79 18.76
N LYS A 485 17.31 0.07 19.30
CA LYS A 485 17.90 -0.09 20.64
C LYS A 485 17.45 1.03 21.58
N PRO A 486 17.40 0.79 22.91
CA PRO A 486 17.06 1.83 23.87
C PRO A 486 17.89 3.10 23.70
N HIS A 487 17.31 4.25 24.06
CA HIS A 487 17.99 5.54 24.05
C HIS A 487 19.28 5.55 24.88
N ASP A 488 19.22 4.92 26.05
CA ASP A 488 20.33 4.77 27.02
C ASP A 488 21.06 3.42 26.88
N PHE A 489 21.16 2.92 25.64
CA PHE A 489 21.77 1.64 25.32
C PHE A 489 23.18 1.52 25.91
N ASP A 490 23.43 0.42 26.61
CA ASP A 490 24.71 0.06 27.23
C ASP A 490 25.13 -1.34 26.78
N ALA A 491 26.18 -1.44 25.98
CA ALA A 491 26.65 -2.70 25.40
C ALA A 491 27.14 -3.72 26.45
N SER A 492 27.32 -3.31 27.71
CA SER A 492 27.70 -4.21 28.83
C SER A 492 26.49 -4.95 29.44
N LYS A 493 25.28 -4.48 29.17
CA LYS A 493 24.02 -5.08 29.64
C LYS A 493 23.50 -6.11 28.65
N LYS A 494 22.56 -6.95 29.12
CA LYS A 494 21.81 -7.88 28.29
C LYS A 494 20.36 -7.47 28.20
N TYR A 495 19.83 -7.40 26.95
CA TYR A 495 18.49 -6.94 26.66
C TYR A 495 17.59 -8.07 26.14
N PRO A 496 16.33 -8.15 26.61
CA PRO A 496 15.34 -8.95 25.94
C PRO A 496 15.12 -8.42 24.53
N THR A 497 14.91 -9.32 23.57
CA THR A 497 14.84 -8.91 22.16
C THR A 497 13.57 -9.45 21.52
N ILE A 498 12.85 -8.59 20.81
CA ILE A 498 11.65 -8.93 20.07
C ILE A 498 11.96 -8.89 18.58
N ILE A 499 11.66 -9.98 17.89
CA ILE A 499 11.69 -10.05 16.43
C ILE A 499 10.32 -9.65 15.95
N TYR A 500 10.19 -8.53 15.25
CA TYR A 500 9.00 -8.20 14.49
C TYR A 500 9.11 -8.85 13.10
N VAL A 501 8.12 -9.63 12.69
CA VAL A 501 8.10 -10.33 11.42
C VAL A 501 6.79 -10.07 10.68
N TYR A 502 6.87 -9.73 9.39
CA TYR A 502 5.78 -9.96 8.44
C TYR A 502 6.15 -11.14 7.54
N GLY A 503 7.20 -10.99 6.76
CA GLY A 503 7.90 -12.06 6.03
C GLY A 503 7.23 -12.55 4.76
N GLY A 504 5.97 -12.15 4.49
CA GLY A 504 5.18 -12.65 3.38
C GLY A 504 5.45 -11.96 2.04
N PRO A 505 4.81 -12.45 0.97
CA PRO A 505 4.84 -11.82 -0.34
C PRO A 505 4.48 -10.33 -0.29
N HIS A 506 5.12 -9.52 -1.13
CA HIS A 506 5.00 -8.05 -1.17
C HIS A 506 5.35 -7.34 0.15
N ALA A 507 6.02 -8.02 1.07
CA ALA A 507 6.57 -7.38 2.26
C ALA A 507 7.79 -6.52 1.91
N HIS A 508 7.90 -5.36 2.56
CA HIS A 508 9.08 -4.52 2.53
C HIS A 508 9.09 -3.67 3.80
N ASN A 509 9.97 -4.01 4.75
CA ASN A 509 9.95 -3.43 6.09
C ASN A 509 11.17 -2.56 6.38
N VAL A 510 12.25 -2.70 5.63
CA VAL A 510 13.50 -1.99 5.81
C VAL A 510 13.77 -1.12 4.60
N GLU A 511 13.72 0.20 4.78
CA GLU A 511 13.98 1.20 3.74
C GLU A 511 14.92 2.28 4.25
N ALA A 512 15.65 2.92 3.34
CA ALA A 512 16.46 4.09 3.62
C ALA A 512 15.59 5.36 3.80
N ALA A 513 14.48 5.22 4.52
CA ALA A 513 13.56 6.27 4.90
C ALA A 513 13.82 6.72 6.35
N TRP A 514 13.09 7.71 6.81
CA TRP A 514 13.24 8.22 8.18
C TRP A 514 13.15 7.10 9.21
N HIS A 515 14.14 7.03 10.12
CA HIS A 515 14.31 5.95 11.09
C HIS A 515 14.36 4.54 10.46
N TRP A 516 14.88 4.44 9.24
CA TRP A 516 14.93 3.19 8.47
C TRP A 516 13.56 2.53 8.28
N TYR A 517 12.51 3.36 8.16
CA TYR A 517 11.11 2.94 8.02
C TYR A 517 10.57 2.20 9.25
N SER A 518 11.09 2.53 10.45
CA SER A 518 10.67 1.90 11.69
C SER A 518 9.19 2.11 11.98
N ARG A 519 8.56 1.08 12.50
CA ARG A 519 7.21 1.16 13.06
C ARG A 519 7.27 1.81 14.43
N THR A 520 6.30 2.66 14.74
CA THR A 520 6.35 3.47 15.97
C THR A 520 6.26 2.65 17.26
N TRP A 521 5.61 1.46 17.22
CA TRP A 521 5.62 0.54 18.36
C TRP A 521 7.01 0.00 18.69
N GLU A 522 7.90 -0.15 17.71
CA GLU A 522 9.30 -0.53 17.93
C GLU A 522 10.02 0.50 18.80
N THR A 523 9.78 1.79 18.55
CA THR A 523 10.28 2.90 19.39
C THR A 523 9.76 2.80 20.82
N TYR A 524 8.47 2.51 20.99
CA TYR A 524 7.88 2.35 22.31
C TYR A 524 8.48 1.18 23.10
N MET A 525 8.72 0.05 22.46
CA MET A 525 9.34 -1.11 23.09
C MET A 525 10.83 -0.89 23.40
N ALA A 526 11.56 -0.19 22.54
CA ALA A 526 12.94 0.20 22.83
C ALA A 526 13.01 1.09 24.08
N GLN A 527 12.08 2.03 24.25
CA GLN A 527 11.96 2.84 25.45
C GLN A 527 11.66 2.01 26.71
N LYS A 528 11.02 0.83 26.56
CA LYS A 528 10.77 -0.12 27.65
C LYS A 528 11.97 -1.03 27.96
N GLY A 529 13.09 -0.86 27.27
CA GLY A 529 14.32 -1.62 27.49
C GLY A 529 14.45 -2.88 26.64
N TYR A 530 13.68 -2.99 25.56
CA TYR A 530 13.80 -4.07 24.58
C TYR A 530 14.70 -3.64 23.41
N ILE A 531 15.35 -4.62 22.79
CA ILE A 531 15.84 -4.48 21.42
C ILE A 531 14.75 -5.01 20.51
N VAL A 532 14.48 -4.33 19.40
CA VAL A 532 13.56 -4.79 18.36
C VAL A 532 14.33 -5.01 17.07
N PHE A 533 14.15 -6.17 16.45
CA PHE A 533 14.85 -6.60 15.25
C PHE A 533 13.84 -6.93 14.16
N ILE A 534 14.10 -6.44 12.96
CA ILE A 534 13.29 -6.70 11.76
C ILE A 534 14.22 -7.15 10.64
N LEU A 535 13.85 -8.20 9.92
CA LEU A 535 14.58 -8.75 8.78
C LEU A 535 13.62 -8.96 7.61
N ASP A 536 13.97 -8.44 6.43
CA ASP A 536 13.29 -8.77 5.17
C ASP A 536 13.90 -10.03 4.57
N ASN A 537 13.19 -11.15 4.73
CA ASN A 537 13.58 -12.47 4.24
C ASN A 537 13.28 -12.67 2.76
N ARG A 538 13.82 -13.71 2.14
CA ARG A 538 13.43 -14.16 0.81
C ARG A 538 11.91 -14.44 0.77
N GLY A 539 11.30 -14.13 -0.37
CA GLY A 539 9.84 -14.13 -0.54
C GLY A 539 9.22 -12.74 -0.45
N SER A 540 9.92 -11.74 0.13
CA SER A 540 9.50 -10.34 0.10
C SER A 540 9.77 -9.69 -1.26
N GLU A 541 9.32 -8.44 -1.48
CA GLU A 541 9.36 -7.79 -2.79
C GLU A 541 10.62 -6.95 -3.06
N ASN A 542 10.68 -6.35 -4.25
CA ASN A 542 11.71 -5.41 -4.69
C ASN A 542 13.11 -6.03 -4.95
N ARG A 543 13.19 -7.34 -5.07
CA ARG A 543 14.44 -8.07 -5.22
C ARG A 543 14.49 -8.99 -6.46
N GLY A 544 13.42 -8.99 -7.27
CA GLY A 544 13.26 -9.82 -8.46
C GLY A 544 12.73 -11.23 -8.20
N LEU A 545 12.37 -11.93 -9.28
CA LEU A 545 11.61 -13.19 -9.23
C LEU A 545 12.28 -14.29 -8.41
N THR A 546 13.60 -14.49 -8.55
CA THR A 546 14.30 -15.56 -7.82
C THR A 546 14.16 -15.38 -6.30
N PHE A 547 14.23 -14.16 -5.84
CA PHE A 547 14.06 -13.82 -4.43
C PHE A 547 12.60 -13.95 -3.99
N GLU A 548 11.67 -13.41 -4.78
CA GLU A 548 10.24 -13.39 -4.47
C GLU A 548 9.63 -14.79 -4.52
N GLN A 549 9.95 -15.57 -5.53
CA GLN A 549 9.39 -16.90 -5.78
C GLN A 549 10.14 -18.05 -5.07
N ALA A 550 11.09 -17.74 -4.20
CA ALA A 550 11.79 -18.76 -3.40
C ALA A 550 10.84 -19.57 -2.50
N THR A 551 9.72 -18.97 -2.13
CA THR A 551 8.73 -19.51 -1.20
C THR A 551 7.58 -20.27 -1.87
N PHE A 552 7.56 -20.31 -3.22
CA PHE A 552 6.50 -20.96 -3.99
C PHE A 552 6.26 -22.42 -3.54
N ARG A 553 5.01 -22.78 -3.29
CA ARG A 553 4.50 -24.07 -2.79
C ARG A 553 4.90 -24.42 -1.36
N GLN A 554 5.58 -23.52 -0.63
CA GLN A 554 6.09 -23.78 0.71
C GLN A 554 6.15 -22.54 1.59
N LEU A 555 5.08 -21.73 1.57
CA LEU A 555 5.00 -20.49 2.38
C LEU A 555 5.38 -20.74 3.84
N GLY A 556 6.20 -19.85 4.39
CA GLY A 556 6.72 -19.91 5.76
C GLY A 556 8.02 -20.71 5.91
N GLN A 557 8.36 -21.62 5.00
CA GLN A 557 9.52 -22.52 5.18
C GLN A 557 10.85 -21.78 4.92
N ILE A 558 10.99 -21.12 3.78
CA ILE A 558 12.19 -20.36 3.44
C ILE A 558 12.29 -19.12 4.34
N GLU A 559 11.17 -18.47 4.58
CA GLU A 559 11.06 -17.32 5.47
C GLU A 559 11.56 -17.66 6.88
N MET A 560 11.15 -18.80 7.46
CA MET A 560 11.65 -19.23 8.78
C MET A 560 13.15 -19.50 8.78
N GLN A 561 13.67 -20.14 7.74
CA GLN A 561 15.12 -20.41 7.63
C GLN A 561 15.92 -19.10 7.64
N ASP A 562 15.45 -18.09 6.92
CA ASP A 562 16.08 -16.77 6.87
C ASP A 562 15.92 -16.02 8.20
N GLN A 563 14.73 -16.06 8.82
CA GLN A 563 14.52 -15.47 10.14
C GLN A 563 15.41 -16.11 11.21
N MET A 564 15.67 -17.41 11.10
CA MET A 564 16.61 -18.10 12.02
C MET A 564 18.07 -17.66 11.79
N LYS A 565 18.46 -17.22 10.58
CA LYS A 565 19.75 -16.53 10.39
C LYS A 565 19.79 -15.18 11.15
N GLY A 566 18.66 -14.49 11.20
CA GLY A 566 18.49 -13.33 12.08
C GLY A 566 18.68 -13.69 13.56
N VAL A 567 18.13 -14.80 14.02
CA VAL A 567 18.33 -15.31 15.39
C VAL A 567 19.80 -15.64 15.66
N GLU A 568 20.49 -16.30 14.74
CA GLU A 568 21.94 -16.58 14.85
C GLU A 568 22.73 -15.27 14.99
N PHE A 569 22.43 -14.27 14.15
CA PHE A 569 23.03 -12.96 14.23
C PHE A 569 22.79 -12.30 15.60
N LEU A 570 21.54 -12.27 16.07
CA LEU A 570 21.19 -11.70 17.38
C LEU A 570 21.94 -12.38 18.52
N LYS A 571 22.04 -13.72 18.51
CA LYS A 571 22.79 -14.48 19.54
C LYS A 571 24.30 -14.20 19.51
N SER A 572 24.86 -13.71 18.40
CA SER A 572 26.26 -13.32 18.30
C SER A 572 26.56 -11.96 18.97
N LEU A 573 25.52 -11.16 19.22
CA LEU A 573 25.64 -9.84 19.83
C LEU A 573 25.71 -10.00 21.37
N SER A 574 26.79 -9.52 21.98
CA SER A 574 27.05 -9.69 23.43
C SER A 574 25.94 -9.11 24.31
N TYR A 575 25.22 -8.11 23.82
CA TYR A 575 24.17 -7.40 24.56
C TYR A 575 22.76 -8.02 24.36
N VAL A 576 22.60 -9.03 23.54
CA VAL A 576 21.32 -9.75 23.38
C VAL A 576 21.23 -10.87 24.43
N ASP A 577 20.11 -10.93 25.15
CA ASP A 577 19.79 -12.06 26.01
C ASP A 577 19.15 -13.20 25.21
N ALA A 578 19.95 -14.18 24.85
CA ALA A 578 19.50 -15.33 24.05
C ALA A 578 18.40 -16.17 24.72
N ASN A 579 18.18 -16.01 26.03
CA ASN A 579 17.12 -16.71 26.79
C ASN A 579 15.80 -15.91 26.84
N ARG A 580 15.81 -14.66 26.36
CA ARG A 580 14.65 -13.78 26.33
C ARG A 580 14.41 -13.26 24.92
N LEU A 581 14.06 -14.18 24.00
CA LEU A 581 13.68 -13.85 22.62
C LEU A 581 12.17 -13.99 22.48
N GLY A 582 11.54 -12.92 21.96
CA GLY A 582 10.12 -12.89 21.61
C GLY A 582 9.92 -12.68 20.12
N VAL A 583 8.71 -12.94 19.63
CA VAL A 583 8.32 -12.74 18.23
C VAL A 583 6.92 -12.15 18.13
N HIS A 584 6.74 -11.19 17.21
CA HIS A 584 5.47 -10.54 16.97
C HIS A 584 5.26 -10.27 15.48
N GLY A 585 4.04 -10.47 15.01
CA GLY A 585 3.63 -10.13 13.66
C GLY A 585 2.13 -10.18 13.47
N TRP A 586 1.66 -9.60 12.37
CA TRP A 586 0.24 -9.51 12.03
C TRP A 586 -0.02 -10.15 10.66
N SER A 587 -1.19 -10.81 10.47
CA SER A 587 -1.58 -11.45 9.21
C SER A 587 -0.60 -12.58 8.83
N PHE A 588 0.08 -12.48 7.70
CA PHE A 588 1.20 -13.39 7.37
C PHE A 588 2.27 -13.38 8.47
N GLY A 589 2.52 -12.22 9.09
CA GLY A 589 3.40 -12.11 10.25
C GLY A 589 2.89 -12.86 11.49
N GLY A 590 1.56 -12.96 11.66
CA GLY A 590 0.94 -13.81 12.66
C GLY A 590 1.17 -15.31 12.38
N PHE A 591 1.01 -15.71 11.12
CA PHE A 591 1.39 -17.05 10.65
C PHE A 591 2.86 -17.33 10.91
N MET A 592 3.76 -16.40 10.58
CA MET A 592 5.19 -16.53 10.84
C MET A 592 5.52 -16.62 12.33
N THR A 593 4.85 -15.83 13.17
CA THR A 593 5.00 -15.87 14.63
C THR A 593 4.71 -17.24 15.17
N ILE A 594 3.56 -17.82 14.82
CA ILE A 594 3.19 -19.18 15.30
C ILE A 594 4.11 -20.23 14.67
N SER A 595 4.40 -20.12 13.35
CA SER A 595 5.32 -21.02 12.65
C SER A 595 6.68 -21.11 13.35
N LEU A 596 7.27 -19.97 13.70
CA LEU A 596 8.54 -19.91 14.42
C LEU A 596 8.45 -20.52 15.81
N MET A 597 7.37 -20.24 16.54
CA MET A 597 7.20 -20.77 17.90
C MET A 597 7.01 -22.29 17.95
N VAL A 598 6.29 -22.87 16.99
CA VAL A 598 6.05 -24.33 16.99
C VAL A 598 7.17 -25.13 16.33
N ASN A 599 7.89 -24.55 15.36
CA ASN A 599 9.03 -25.23 14.72
C ASN A 599 10.37 -25.02 15.46
N TYR A 600 10.48 -23.96 16.27
CA TYR A 600 11.66 -23.65 17.08
C TYR A 600 11.27 -23.38 18.55
N PRO A 601 10.61 -24.35 19.21
CA PRO A 601 9.94 -24.14 20.50
C PRO A 601 10.88 -23.80 21.67
N ASP A 602 12.18 -24.08 21.52
CA ASP A 602 13.17 -23.75 22.55
C ASP A 602 13.78 -22.36 22.39
N VAL A 603 13.50 -21.67 21.27
CA VAL A 603 14.09 -20.37 20.95
C VAL A 603 13.22 -19.23 21.45
N PHE A 604 11.94 -19.21 21.06
CA PHE A 604 11.04 -18.11 21.36
C PHE A 604 10.25 -18.38 22.64
N LYS A 605 10.37 -17.46 23.61
CA LYS A 605 9.71 -17.60 24.91
C LYS A 605 8.30 -17.02 24.92
N VAL A 606 8.09 -15.96 24.15
CA VAL A 606 6.82 -15.25 24.04
C VAL A 606 6.54 -14.90 22.59
N GLY A 607 5.29 -15.09 22.17
CA GLY A 607 4.81 -14.63 20.87
C GLY A 607 3.46 -13.94 20.97
N VAL A 608 3.26 -12.93 20.11
CA VAL A 608 1.95 -12.32 19.90
C VAL A 608 1.64 -12.34 18.42
N ALA A 609 0.65 -13.13 18.04
CA ALA A 609 0.20 -13.30 16.67
C ALA A 609 -1.12 -12.58 16.44
N GLY A 610 -1.15 -11.64 15.50
CA GLY A 610 -2.35 -10.90 15.13
C GLY A 610 -2.96 -11.45 13.84
N GLY A 611 -4.28 -11.76 13.83
CA GLY A 611 -5.02 -12.23 12.65
C GLY A 611 -4.27 -13.30 11.84
N PRO A 612 -3.76 -14.38 12.47
CA PRO A 612 -2.81 -15.29 11.85
C PRO A 612 -3.48 -16.21 10.84
N VAL A 613 -2.87 -16.41 9.67
CA VAL A 613 -3.14 -17.58 8.85
C VAL A 613 -2.62 -18.81 9.57
N ILE A 614 -3.38 -19.89 9.58
CA ILE A 614 -3.04 -21.14 10.25
C ILE A 614 -2.91 -22.29 9.26
N ASP A 615 -3.79 -22.34 8.29
CA ASP A 615 -3.78 -23.34 7.23
C ASP A 615 -4.18 -22.68 5.91
N TRP A 616 -3.36 -22.84 4.88
CA TRP A 616 -3.55 -22.16 3.60
C TRP A 616 -4.78 -22.64 2.82
N LYS A 617 -5.33 -23.80 3.14
CA LYS A 617 -6.60 -24.29 2.54
C LYS A 617 -7.79 -23.40 2.84
N TRP A 618 -7.76 -22.63 3.91
CA TRP A 618 -8.80 -21.70 4.29
C TRP A 618 -8.57 -20.27 3.77
N TYR A 619 -7.46 -20.05 3.09
CA TYR A 619 -7.18 -18.72 2.52
C TYR A 619 -7.81 -18.58 1.13
N GLU A 620 -8.00 -17.32 0.68
CA GLU A 620 -8.70 -17.06 -0.55
C GLU A 620 -7.95 -17.52 -1.81
N VAL A 621 -8.69 -17.82 -2.88
CA VAL A 621 -8.22 -18.46 -4.11
C VAL A 621 -7.06 -17.72 -4.77
N MET A 622 -7.21 -16.42 -5.05
CA MET A 622 -6.27 -15.69 -5.92
C MET A 622 -4.88 -15.60 -5.29
N TYR A 623 -4.81 -15.26 -4.00
CA TYR A 623 -3.56 -15.22 -3.24
C TYR A 623 -3.09 -16.64 -2.87
N GLY A 624 -3.98 -17.44 -2.28
CA GLY A 624 -3.63 -18.78 -1.78
C GLY A 624 -3.09 -19.69 -2.87
N GLU A 625 -3.78 -19.77 -4.01
CA GLU A 625 -3.37 -20.62 -5.13
C GLU A 625 -2.13 -20.09 -5.88
N ARG A 626 -1.93 -18.75 -5.92
CA ARG A 626 -0.69 -18.19 -6.51
C ARG A 626 0.56 -18.72 -5.83
N TYR A 627 0.55 -18.80 -4.52
CA TYR A 627 1.74 -19.12 -3.73
C TYR A 627 1.80 -20.58 -3.28
N MET A 628 0.66 -21.28 -3.17
CA MET A 628 0.59 -22.64 -2.64
C MET A 628 -0.02 -23.65 -3.61
N GLU A 629 -0.63 -23.18 -4.71
CA GLU A 629 -1.51 -24.01 -5.55
C GLU A 629 -2.71 -24.56 -4.74
N THR A 630 -3.09 -25.82 -4.91
CA THR A 630 -4.20 -26.46 -4.21
C THR A 630 -3.73 -27.69 -3.43
N GLU A 631 -4.54 -28.18 -2.48
CA GLU A 631 -4.23 -29.42 -1.76
C GLU A 631 -4.08 -30.63 -2.70
N GLN A 632 -4.76 -30.62 -3.87
CA GLN A 632 -4.70 -31.68 -4.88
C GLN A 632 -3.39 -31.68 -5.64
N THR A 633 -2.84 -30.50 -5.96
CA THR A 633 -1.61 -30.34 -6.76
C THR A 633 -0.36 -30.21 -5.89
N ASN A 634 -0.51 -29.81 -4.63
CA ASN A 634 0.59 -29.62 -3.67
C ASN A 634 0.28 -30.16 -2.27
N PRO A 635 -0.14 -31.44 -2.11
CA PRO A 635 -0.54 -31.98 -0.81
C PRO A 635 0.57 -31.90 0.25
N GLU A 636 1.81 -32.16 -0.13
CA GLU A 636 2.97 -32.10 0.78
C GLU A 636 3.24 -30.67 1.28
N GLY A 637 3.07 -29.67 0.41
CA GLY A 637 3.23 -28.26 0.77
C GLY A 637 2.17 -27.83 1.79
N PHE A 638 0.91 -28.18 1.57
CA PHE A 638 -0.18 -27.88 2.51
C PHE A 638 0.02 -28.58 3.87
N GLU A 639 0.38 -29.86 3.87
CA GLU A 639 0.67 -30.60 5.12
C GLU A 639 1.85 -29.98 5.88
N LYS A 640 2.94 -29.65 5.19
CA LYS A 640 4.15 -29.09 5.77
C LYS A 640 3.92 -27.71 6.39
N THR A 641 3.07 -26.89 5.77
CA THR A 641 2.83 -25.49 6.18
C THR A 641 1.68 -25.34 7.16
N SER A 642 0.77 -26.31 7.28
CA SER A 642 -0.31 -26.28 8.26
C SER A 642 0.24 -26.24 9.69
N LEU A 643 -0.29 -25.33 10.50
CA LEU A 643 0.09 -25.19 11.90
C LEU A 643 -0.76 -26.07 12.83
N ILE A 644 -1.86 -26.62 12.34
CA ILE A 644 -2.80 -27.45 13.12
C ILE A 644 -2.09 -28.66 13.70
N SER A 645 -1.36 -29.41 12.88
CA SER A 645 -0.66 -30.65 13.33
C SER A 645 0.51 -30.35 14.27
N LYS A 646 0.96 -29.11 14.37
CA LYS A 646 2.10 -28.69 15.19
C LYS A 646 1.70 -28.00 16.49
N ALA A 647 0.41 -27.89 16.77
CA ALA A 647 -0.10 -27.21 17.97
C ALA A 647 0.50 -27.79 19.29
N GLY A 648 0.77 -29.10 19.33
CA GLY A 648 1.39 -29.78 20.48
C GLY A 648 2.84 -29.39 20.74
N ASP A 649 3.54 -28.80 19.75
CA ASP A 649 4.96 -28.41 19.87
C ASP A 649 5.14 -27.01 20.49
N LEU A 650 4.06 -26.28 20.72
CA LEU A 650 4.10 -24.95 21.33
C LEU A 650 4.55 -25.04 22.80
N LYS A 651 5.70 -24.47 23.13
CA LYS A 651 6.23 -24.40 24.51
C LYS A 651 6.17 -22.99 25.10
N GLY A 652 6.38 -21.97 24.29
CA GLY A 652 6.36 -20.56 24.72
C GLY A 652 4.96 -20.04 25.02
N LYS A 653 4.88 -18.87 25.63
CA LYS A 653 3.64 -18.12 25.86
C LYS A 653 3.15 -17.50 24.55
N LEU A 654 1.96 -17.81 24.11
CA LEU A 654 1.36 -17.30 22.88
C LEU A 654 0.06 -16.56 23.19
N LEU A 655 -0.05 -15.32 22.67
CA LEU A 655 -1.29 -14.57 22.57
C LEU A 655 -1.69 -14.45 21.09
N ILE A 656 -2.92 -14.82 20.76
CA ILE A 656 -3.55 -14.54 19.46
C ILE A 656 -4.53 -13.38 19.65
N CYS A 657 -4.40 -12.32 18.81
CA CYS A 657 -5.36 -11.26 18.71
C CYS A 657 -6.02 -11.29 17.32
N GLN A 658 -7.35 -11.13 17.23
CA GLN A 658 -8.04 -11.14 15.95
C GLN A 658 -9.31 -10.27 15.96
N GLY A 659 -9.62 -9.63 14.83
CA GLY A 659 -10.93 -9.02 14.60
C GLY A 659 -12.00 -10.10 14.46
N ALA A 660 -13.13 -9.95 15.16
CA ALA A 660 -14.18 -10.98 15.16
C ALA A 660 -14.98 -11.05 13.84
N ILE A 661 -14.89 -9.99 13.00
CA ILE A 661 -15.52 -9.92 11.68
C ILE A 661 -14.47 -9.82 10.56
N ASP A 662 -13.34 -10.49 10.75
CA ASP A 662 -12.24 -10.51 9.78
C ASP A 662 -12.66 -11.22 8.49
N LYS A 663 -12.66 -10.47 7.36
CA LYS A 663 -13.01 -10.96 6.02
C LYS A 663 -11.78 -11.31 5.18
N THR A 664 -10.59 -11.11 5.71
CA THR A 664 -9.31 -11.40 5.04
C THR A 664 -8.74 -12.73 5.52
N VAL A 665 -8.52 -12.83 6.83
CA VAL A 665 -8.14 -14.08 7.50
C VAL A 665 -9.32 -14.51 8.36
N VAL A 666 -10.12 -15.39 7.82
CA VAL A 666 -11.40 -15.77 8.44
C VAL A 666 -11.20 -16.42 9.81
N TRP A 667 -12.18 -16.32 10.67
CA TRP A 667 -12.10 -16.71 12.07
C TRP A 667 -11.76 -18.19 12.28
N GLU A 668 -12.04 -19.01 11.29
CA GLU A 668 -11.73 -20.43 11.27
C GLU A 668 -10.26 -20.73 11.55
N HIS A 669 -9.35 -19.90 11.05
CA HIS A 669 -7.91 -20.04 11.29
C HIS A 669 -7.58 -20.09 12.79
N SER A 670 -7.89 -19.04 13.52
CA SER A 670 -7.55 -18.94 14.95
C SER A 670 -8.29 -19.94 15.80
N LEU A 671 -9.59 -20.14 15.58
CA LEU A 671 -10.40 -21.06 16.38
C LEU A 671 -9.95 -22.52 16.19
N SER A 672 -9.59 -22.90 14.97
CA SER A 672 -9.08 -24.26 14.70
C SER A 672 -7.74 -24.50 15.37
N PHE A 673 -6.86 -23.49 15.43
CA PHE A 673 -5.59 -23.60 16.14
C PHE A 673 -5.80 -23.68 17.68
N VAL A 674 -6.70 -22.88 18.22
CA VAL A 674 -7.10 -22.96 19.64
C VAL A 674 -7.61 -24.34 19.97
N GLU A 675 -8.51 -24.91 19.16
CA GLU A 675 -9.03 -26.25 19.33
C GLU A 675 -7.93 -27.34 19.26
N ALA A 676 -6.98 -27.19 18.32
CA ALA A 676 -5.85 -28.11 18.21
C ALA A 676 -4.95 -28.03 19.45
N CYS A 677 -4.70 -26.84 20.01
CA CYS A 677 -3.97 -26.68 21.27
C CYS A 677 -4.71 -27.34 22.47
N ILE A 678 -6.04 -27.15 22.55
CA ILE A 678 -6.87 -27.79 23.60
C ILE A 678 -6.72 -29.32 23.54
N LYS A 679 -6.84 -29.89 22.34
CA LYS A 679 -6.68 -31.35 22.13
C LYS A 679 -5.28 -31.84 22.48
N ALA A 680 -4.26 -31.02 22.25
CA ALA A 680 -2.87 -31.33 22.60
C ALA A 680 -2.53 -31.05 24.09
N GLY A 681 -3.46 -30.47 24.86
CA GLY A 681 -3.24 -30.10 26.27
C GLY A 681 -2.33 -28.88 26.43
N VAL A 682 -2.19 -28.05 25.38
CA VAL A 682 -1.35 -26.84 25.35
C VAL A 682 -2.19 -25.62 25.66
N GLN A 683 -1.67 -24.71 26.51
CA GLN A 683 -2.33 -23.46 26.88
C GLN A 683 -1.84 -22.30 25.99
N LEU A 684 -2.79 -21.46 25.56
CA LEU A 684 -2.53 -20.18 24.89
C LEU A 684 -3.57 -19.15 25.32
N ASP A 685 -3.29 -17.88 25.03
CA ASP A 685 -4.21 -16.78 25.24
C ASP A 685 -4.82 -16.35 23.92
N TYR A 686 -6.14 -16.03 23.91
CA TYR A 686 -6.85 -15.57 22.74
C TYR A 686 -7.69 -14.33 23.09
N PHE A 687 -7.57 -13.28 22.26
CA PHE A 687 -8.32 -12.03 22.47
C PHE A 687 -8.97 -11.53 21.20
N PRO A 688 -10.31 -11.59 21.07
CA PRO A 688 -11.03 -11.04 19.94
C PRO A 688 -11.28 -9.53 20.08
N TYR A 689 -11.25 -8.82 18.96
CA TYR A 689 -11.71 -7.43 18.81
C TYR A 689 -13.09 -7.45 18.12
N PRO A 690 -14.20 -7.33 18.84
CA PRO A 690 -15.53 -7.70 18.34
C PRO A 690 -16.02 -6.87 17.14
N THR A 691 -15.62 -5.58 17.05
CA THR A 691 -16.08 -4.63 16.02
C THR A 691 -15.12 -4.48 14.85
N HIS A 692 -14.01 -5.21 14.84
CA HIS A 692 -12.96 -5.01 13.87
C HIS A 692 -12.89 -6.14 12.86
N GLU A 693 -12.62 -5.75 11.62
CA GLU A 693 -12.18 -6.64 10.54
C GLU A 693 -10.70 -7.03 10.74
N HIS A 694 -9.97 -7.25 9.65
CA HIS A 694 -8.57 -7.71 9.70
C HIS A 694 -7.63 -6.78 10.46
N ASN A 695 -7.86 -5.47 10.42
CA ASN A 695 -7.04 -4.47 11.11
C ASN A 695 -7.82 -3.78 12.22
N VAL A 696 -7.27 -3.74 13.42
CA VAL A 696 -7.78 -2.91 14.53
C VAL A 696 -7.39 -1.45 14.25
N ARG A 697 -8.39 -0.57 14.19
CA ARG A 697 -8.23 0.83 13.77
C ARG A 697 -8.73 1.82 14.83
N GLY A 698 -8.40 3.10 14.60
CA GLY A 698 -8.84 4.18 15.49
C GLY A 698 -8.25 4.06 16.88
N GLN A 699 -9.00 4.51 17.90
CA GLN A 699 -8.56 4.49 19.30
C GLN A 699 -8.33 3.07 19.84
N ASP A 700 -9.06 2.08 19.34
CA ASP A 700 -8.90 0.68 19.76
C ASP A 700 -7.52 0.09 19.42
N ARG A 701 -6.82 0.70 18.45
CA ARG A 701 -5.43 0.33 18.17
C ARG A 701 -4.49 0.63 19.35
N ILE A 702 -4.77 1.66 20.13
CA ILE A 702 -4.00 1.96 21.34
C ILE A 702 -4.18 0.83 22.35
N HIS A 703 -5.42 0.37 22.53
CA HIS A 703 -5.73 -0.77 23.39
C HIS A 703 -4.97 -2.04 22.92
N LEU A 704 -4.99 -2.31 21.61
CA LEU A 704 -4.24 -3.45 21.04
C LEU A 704 -2.74 -3.34 21.34
N MET A 705 -2.13 -2.19 21.08
CA MET A 705 -0.69 -1.99 21.30
C MET A 705 -0.32 -2.09 22.79
N GLN A 706 -1.18 -1.59 23.69
CA GLN A 706 -1.01 -1.76 25.13
C GLN A 706 -1.06 -3.25 25.51
N LYS A 707 -2.06 -3.98 24.99
CA LYS A 707 -2.20 -5.43 25.27
C LYS A 707 -0.99 -6.24 24.80
N VAL A 708 -0.48 -5.96 23.59
CA VAL A 708 0.74 -6.59 23.07
C VAL A 708 1.94 -6.27 23.97
N THR A 709 2.10 -5.01 24.35
CA THR A 709 3.18 -4.55 25.25
C THR A 709 3.12 -5.24 26.60
N ASP A 710 1.94 -5.28 27.23
CA ASP A 710 1.77 -5.87 28.56
C ASP A 710 2.03 -7.37 28.52
N TYR A 711 1.68 -8.05 27.42
CA TYR A 711 1.95 -9.48 27.28
C TYR A 711 3.46 -9.79 27.23
N PHE A 712 4.23 -9.00 26.51
CA PHE A 712 5.70 -9.10 26.52
C PHE A 712 6.28 -8.76 27.89
N ASN A 713 5.86 -7.65 28.50
CA ASN A 713 6.36 -7.23 29.81
C ASN A 713 6.10 -8.27 30.91
N ALA A 714 4.99 -9.00 30.83
CA ALA A 714 4.62 -10.01 31.83
C ALA A 714 5.34 -11.35 31.65
N ASN A 715 5.78 -11.68 30.42
CA ASN A 715 6.19 -13.05 30.08
C ASN A 715 7.61 -13.13 29.49
N LEU A 716 8.22 -12.06 29.02
CA LEU A 716 9.55 -12.04 28.42
C LEU A 716 10.57 -11.34 29.34
#